data_6e04842a15779aecbb36f870dc687989
#
_entry.id   6e04842a15779aecbb36f870dc687989
#
_cell.length_a   1.000
_cell.length_b   1.000
_cell.length_c   1.000
_cell.angle_alpha   90.00
_cell.angle_beta   90.00
_cell.angle_gamma   90.00
#
_symmetry.space_group_name_H-M   'P 1'
#
loop_
_entity.id
_entity.type
_entity.pdbx_description
1 polymer ?
#
loop_
_entity_poly.entity_id
_entity_poly.type
_entity_poly.pdbx_seq_one_letter_code
_entity_poly.pdbx_strand_id
1 'polypeptide(L)'
;MGSKGNGERPDASGVIEDPSRLRNVALVGPSGAGKTTLAEALLAATGVIGRTGTIVDGTTVCDHDPAAVRQQRSVTLAVAPLPHQGIKVNLVDTPGYADFVGELRAGLRAVDAALFVVSAAEGVDPMTVALWEECAAVGMPRAVVVSRLDHPRADLDGEIADCRAAFGAGVLPLYLPVRDAQDAVNGLVGLLTEQLVDYSGGYPPTRGEPTGVDPDVLTTARNELIEGIIAESEDESLMDRYLEGEQLEVATLIDDLETAVARGAFHPVIPVCAATGVGLAELLEVLTGAFPAPGEHVPPPVTCPDGKPHPAVAVDPAAPLAAEVVRTLVDPYQGRVSLVRVFSGTLQPDRPVHVSGHGLADRGHADHDVDERVSHVYAPLGGTLHEVPYCVAGDLCAVTKIGSAETGDTLSGTDDPLLISCWDMPEPLLPVAVVGRSRSDEDALVRNLGRLVAADPTLRLERNSETHQIVLWCMGEAHADVVLSRLRAGGADVDTEPVQVALRETFAGPSKGHGRHVKQSGGHGQYAVCDIEVEPLPRGAGFEFVDKVVGGAVPHQFIPSVEKGVRAQMERGLAAGCPVVDIRVTLVDGKAHSVDSSDVAFQTAGSLALRDAAEHGSVMQLEPLDEVVVRMPEEHLGAVLGDLSSRRGRVLGTENDGVGRMLVRAEVPGAELLRYAVDLRGLTSGSATFTRHFVRYEKAS
;
A
#
# COMPACT_ATOMS: atom_id res chain seq x y z
N MET A 1 12.55 -46.51 -35.71
CA MET A 1 12.90 -45.99 -34.37
C MET A 1 13.09 -44.48 -34.53
N GLY A 2 12.04 -43.72 -34.31
CA GLY A 2 12.05 -42.26 -34.43
C GLY A 2 12.42 -41.66 -33.05
N SER A 3 13.48 -40.91 -33.01
CA SER A 3 13.88 -40.08 -31.87
C SER A 3 12.77 -39.07 -31.63
N LYS A 4 12.04 -39.19 -30.52
CA LYS A 4 11.22 -38.12 -29.97
C LYS A 4 12.19 -37.07 -29.42
N GLY A 5 12.36 -35.95 -30.14
CA GLY A 5 13.00 -34.77 -29.58
C GLY A 5 12.23 -34.33 -28.33
N ASN A 6 12.86 -34.45 -27.16
CA ASN A 6 12.47 -33.69 -25.98
C ASN A 6 12.72 -32.24 -26.34
N GLY A 7 11.68 -31.50 -26.72
CA GLY A 7 11.71 -30.06 -26.71
C GLY A 7 11.93 -29.62 -25.26
N GLU A 8 13.11 -29.15 -24.94
CA GLU A 8 13.39 -28.46 -23.68
C GLU A 8 12.37 -27.30 -23.58
N ARG A 9 11.61 -27.26 -22.50
CA ARG A 9 10.77 -26.12 -22.19
C ARG A 9 11.69 -24.90 -22.07
N PRO A 10 11.28 -23.72 -22.59
CA PRO A 10 12.05 -22.51 -22.39
C PRO A 10 12.30 -22.36 -20.88
N ASP A 11 13.55 -22.07 -20.52
CA ASP A 11 13.95 -21.93 -19.13
C ASP A 11 13.34 -20.64 -18.56
N ALA A 12 12.24 -20.75 -17.85
CA ALA A 12 11.58 -19.63 -17.18
C ALA A 12 12.46 -19.00 -16.08
N SER A 13 13.48 -19.74 -15.61
CA SER A 13 14.49 -19.25 -14.66
C SER A 13 15.65 -18.53 -15.37
N GLY A 14 15.57 -18.29 -16.70
CA GLY A 14 16.65 -17.78 -17.53
C GLY A 14 17.43 -16.65 -16.86
N VAL A 15 18.66 -16.96 -16.49
CA VAL A 15 19.60 -15.97 -15.96
C VAL A 15 19.97 -15.04 -17.09
N ILE A 16 19.74 -13.74 -16.91
CA ILE A 16 20.13 -12.70 -17.87
C ILE A 16 21.42 -12.07 -17.37
N GLU A 17 22.38 -11.86 -18.26
CA GLU A 17 23.63 -11.14 -17.97
C GLU A 17 23.57 -9.67 -18.40
N ASP A 18 22.79 -9.37 -19.42
CA ASP A 18 22.68 -8.05 -20.04
C ASP A 18 21.33 -7.38 -19.67
N PRO A 19 21.35 -6.31 -18.85
CA PRO A 19 20.15 -5.59 -18.45
C PRO A 19 19.30 -5.07 -19.64
N SER A 20 19.88 -4.85 -20.82
CA SER A 20 19.13 -4.42 -22.00
C SER A 20 18.10 -5.46 -22.48
N ARG A 21 18.28 -6.71 -22.09
CA ARG A 21 17.38 -7.83 -22.37
C ARG A 21 16.32 -8.08 -21.30
N LEU A 22 16.13 -7.16 -20.40
CA LEU A 22 15.11 -7.21 -19.36
C LEU A 22 13.98 -6.24 -19.67
N ARG A 23 12.77 -6.64 -19.31
CA ARG A 23 11.59 -5.75 -19.23
C ARG A 23 10.86 -6.07 -17.94
N ASN A 24 10.56 -5.07 -17.15
CA ASN A 24 9.80 -5.23 -15.89
C ASN A 24 8.49 -4.48 -16.04
N VAL A 25 7.38 -5.19 -16.01
CA VAL A 25 6.07 -4.63 -16.34
C VAL A 25 5.03 -5.05 -15.30
N ALA A 26 4.35 -4.09 -14.67
CA ALA A 26 3.24 -4.38 -13.78
C ALA A 26 1.90 -4.41 -14.54
N LEU A 27 1.07 -5.38 -14.21
CA LEU A 27 -0.34 -5.40 -14.60
C LEU A 27 -1.14 -4.58 -13.59
N VAL A 28 -1.73 -3.49 -14.04
CA VAL A 28 -2.54 -2.56 -13.24
C VAL A 28 -3.98 -2.58 -13.74
N GLY A 29 -4.95 -2.33 -12.88
CA GLY A 29 -6.36 -2.25 -13.25
C GLY A 29 -7.28 -2.86 -12.21
N PRO A 30 -8.61 -2.70 -12.33
CA PRO A 30 -9.57 -3.12 -11.32
C PRO A 30 -9.61 -4.64 -11.12
N SER A 31 -10.19 -5.04 -9.98
CA SER A 31 -10.48 -6.46 -9.75
C SER A 31 -11.49 -6.94 -10.79
N GLY A 32 -11.23 -8.11 -11.41
CA GLY A 32 -12.10 -8.64 -12.46
C GLY A 32 -11.73 -8.22 -13.89
N ALA A 33 -10.83 -7.25 -14.10
CA ALA A 33 -10.38 -6.84 -15.43
C ALA A 33 -9.63 -7.92 -16.22
N GLY A 34 -9.24 -9.03 -15.58
CA GLY A 34 -8.60 -10.16 -16.26
C GLY A 34 -7.07 -10.15 -16.22
N LYS A 35 -6.43 -9.40 -15.33
CA LYS A 35 -4.96 -9.33 -15.18
C LYS A 35 -4.30 -10.71 -15.02
N THR A 36 -4.71 -11.46 -14.00
CA THR A 36 -4.18 -12.81 -13.74
C THR A 36 -4.48 -13.78 -14.88
N THR A 37 -5.66 -13.69 -15.50
CA THR A 37 -6.02 -14.49 -16.69
C THR A 37 -5.13 -14.15 -17.88
N LEU A 38 -4.78 -12.87 -18.05
CA LEU A 38 -3.85 -12.41 -19.07
C LEU A 38 -2.43 -12.94 -18.82
N ALA A 39 -1.95 -12.87 -17.55
CA ALA A 39 -0.67 -13.46 -17.17
C ALA A 39 -0.58 -14.94 -17.49
N GLU A 40 -1.63 -15.73 -17.16
CA GLU A 40 -1.73 -17.15 -17.48
C GLU A 40 -1.67 -17.40 -18.99
N ALA A 41 -2.40 -16.61 -19.78
CA ALA A 41 -2.42 -16.74 -21.22
C ALA A 41 -1.04 -16.44 -21.85
N LEU A 42 -0.34 -15.41 -21.38
CA LEU A 42 1.01 -15.05 -21.83
C LEU A 42 2.04 -16.13 -21.45
N LEU A 43 1.98 -16.67 -20.22
CA LEU A 43 2.83 -17.79 -19.80
C LEU A 43 2.61 -19.04 -20.65
N ALA A 44 1.37 -19.33 -21.03
CA ALA A 44 1.06 -20.44 -21.92
C ALA A 44 1.52 -20.16 -23.36
N ALA A 45 1.32 -18.96 -23.87
CA ALA A 45 1.71 -18.55 -25.22
C ALA A 45 3.25 -18.61 -25.41
N THR A 46 4.02 -18.29 -24.36
CA THR A 46 5.49 -18.37 -24.37
C THR A 46 6.02 -19.76 -23.99
N GLY A 47 5.14 -20.72 -23.67
CA GLY A 47 5.51 -22.09 -23.33
C GLY A 47 6.08 -22.30 -21.94
N VAL A 48 6.07 -21.29 -21.06
CA VAL A 48 6.51 -21.39 -19.66
C VAL A 48 5.65 -22.40 -18.91
N ILE A 49 4.33 -22.35 -19.14
CA ILE A 49 3.39 -23.33 -18.64
C ILE A 49 2.75 -24.11 -19.79
N GLY A 50 2.47 -25.38 -19.57
CA GLY A 50 1.87 -26.23 -20.60
C GLY A 50 0.36 -26.12 -20.73
N ARG A 51 -0.31 -25.49 -19.74
CA ARG A 51 -1.76 -25.28 -19.67
C ARG A 51 -2.07 -24.09 -18.76
N THR A 52 -2.98 -23.25 -19.17
CA THR A 52 -3.50 -22.13 -18.33
C THR A 52 -4.24 -22.64 -17.12
N GLY A 53 -3.98 -22.04 -15.95
CA GLY A 53 -4.78 -22.20 -14.76
C GLY A 53 -6.04 -21.32 -14.79
N THR A 54 -6.95 -21.54 -13.84
CA THR A 54 -8.13 -20.70 -13.67
C THR A 54 -8.25 -20.19 -12.23
N ILE A 55 -8.78 -18.98 -12.06
CA ILE A 55 -9.01 -18.38 -10.75
C ILE A 55 -10.04 -19.21 -9.97
N VAL A 56 -11.09 -19.70 -10.67
CA VAL A 56 -12.18 -20.47 -10.07
C VAL A 56 -11.68 -21.78 -9.46
N ASP A 57 -10.76 -22.47 -10.16
CA ASP A 57 -10.19 -23.74 -9.70
C ASP A 57 -8.98 -23.52 -8.75
N GLY A 58 -8.52 -22.26 -8.57
CA GLY A 58 -7.34 -21.93 -7.76
C GLY A 58 -6.05 -22.53 -8.31
N THR A 59 -5.91 -22.62 -9.64
CA THR A 59 -4.80 -23.30 -10.31
C THR A 59 -3.88 -22.34 -11.07
N THR A 60 -4.08 -21.04 -10.94
CA THR A 60 -3.23 -20.02 -11.57
C THR A 60 -1.85 -19.96 -10.91
N VAL A 61 -0.85 -19.57 -11.68
CA VAL A 61 0.53 -19.39 -11.20
C VAL A 61 0.63 -18.24 -10.21
N CYS A 62 -0.06 -17.12 -10.50
CA CYS A 62 0.06 -15.90 -9.71
C CYS A 62 -0.76 -15.95 -8.42
N ASP A 63 -2.00 -16.43 -8.44
CA ASP A 63 -2.88 -16.50 -7.26
C ASP A 63 -2.70 -17.81 -6.48
N HIS A 64 -1.50 -18.02 -5.93
CA HIS A 64 -1.16 -19.22 -5.16
C HIS A 64 -1.41 -19.08 -3.64
N ASP A 65 -1.63 -17.87 -3.13
CA ASP A 65 -1.96 -17.63 -1.72
C ASP A 65 -3.31 -18.26 -1.38
N PRO A 66 -3.42 -19.04 -0.28
CA PRO A 66 -4.70 -19.65 0.13
C PRO A 66 -5.83 -18.64 0.34
N ALA A 67 -5.53 -17.40 0.67
CA ALA A 67 -6.54 -16.34 0.79
C ALA A 67 -7.01 -15.88 -0.60
N ALA A 68 -6.11 -15.77 -1.59
CA ALA A 68 -6.46 -15.44 -2.96
C ALA A 68 -7.39 -16.51 -3.57
N VAL A 69 -7.01 -17.78 -3.42
CA VAL A 69 -7.84 -18.91 -3.88
C VAL A 69 -9.22 -18.90 -3.24
N ARG A 70 -9.31 -18.70 -1.91
CA ARG A 70 -10.57 -18.67 -1.19
C ARG A 70 -11.46 -17.49 -1.58
N GLN A 71 -10.85 -16.30 -1.79
CA GLN A 71 -11.57 -15.08 -2.16
C GLN A 71 -11.80 -14.95 -3.67
N GLN A 72 -11.19 -15.83 -4.48
CA GLN A 72 -11.19 -15.78 -5.95
C GLN A 72 -10.75 -14.42 -6.50
N ARG A 73 -9.71 -13.84 -5.86
CA ARG A 73 -9.09 -12.56 -6.25
C ARG A 73 -7.65 -12.50 -5.76
N SER A 74 -6.81 -11.78 -6.48
CA SER A 74 -5.44 -11.51 -6.06
C SER A 74 -5.42 -10.68 -4.78
N VAL A 75 -4.69 -11.13 -3.78
CA VAL A 75 -4.48 -10.44 -2.49
C VAL A 75 -3.01 -10.04 -2.29
N THR A 76 -2.13 -10.51 -3.16
CA THR A 76 -0.70 -10.27 -3.14
C THR A 76 -0.19 -10.13 -4.57
N LEU A 77 0.90 -9.38 -4.74
CA LEU A 77 1.62 -9.35 -6.01
C LEU A 77 2.31 -10.69 -6.28
N ALA A 78 2.49 -11.03 -7.55
CA ALA A 78 3.25 -12.20 -7.98
C ALA A 78 4.09 -11.87 -9.22
N VAL A 79 5.27 -12.47 -9.32
CA VAL A 79 6.15 -12.30 -10.49
C VAL A 79 6.00 -13.52 -11.40
N ALA A 80 5.78 -13.26 -12.68
CA ALA A 80 5.64 -14.26 -13.72
C ALA A 80 6.62 -13.94 -14.87
N PRO A 81 7.87 -14.42 -14.81
CA PRO A 81 8.85 -14.21 -15.87
C PRO A 81 8.48 -15.02 -17.10
N LEU A 82 8.56 -14.39 -18.27
CA LEU A 82 8.32 -15.03 -19.54
C LEU A 82 9.41 -14.63 -20.57
N PRO A 83 9.94 -15.61 -21.35
CA PRO A 83 10.90 -15.35 -22.40
C PRO A 83 10.19 -15.05 -23.71
N HIS A 84 10.61 -14.00 -24.44
CA HIS A 84 10.16 -13.74 -25.79
C HIS A 84 11.29 -13.11 -26.60
N GLN A 85 11.63 -13.68 -27.77
CA GLN A 85 12.65 -13.18 -28.70
C GLN A 85 14.02 -12.85 -28.05
N GLY A 86 14.44 -13.63 -27.02
CA GLY A 86 15.70 -13.41 -26.30
C GLY A 86 15.66 -12.31 -25.24
N ILE A 87 14.49 -11.76 -24.98
CA ILE A 87 14.19 -10.81 -23.89
C ILE A 87 13.46 -11.57 -22.77
N LYS A 88 13.81 -11.31 -21.54
CA LYS A 88 13.07 -11.75 -20.35
C LYS A 88 12.13 -10.65 -19.91
N VAL A 89 10.84 -10.91 -19.92
CA VAL A 89 9.83 -10.01 -19.37
C VAL A 89 9.45 -10.50 -17.97
N ASN A 90 9.74 -9.74 -16.94
CA ASN A 90 9.21 -9.97 -15.60
C ASN A 90 7.84 -9.30 -15.51
N LEU A 91 6.80 -10.09 -15.71
CA LEU A 91 5.43 -9.62 -15.55
C LEU A 91 5.07 -9.67 -14.07
N VAL A 92 4.67 -8.54 -13.50
CA VAL A 92 4.25 -8.43 -12.10
C VAL A 92 2.74 -8.30 -12.06
N ASP A 93 2.06 -9.40 -11.71
CA ASP A 93 0.62 -9.40 -11.51
C ASP A 93 0.28 -8.75 -10.16
N THR A 94 -0.53 -7.69 -10.17
CA THR A 94 -0.85 -6.93 -8.97
C THR A 94 -2.34 -7.05 -8.61
N PRO A 95 -2.69 -6.99 -7.31
CA PRO A 95 -4.07 -6.94 -6.89
C PRO A 95 -4.80 -5.71 -7.44
N GLY A 96 -6.04 -5.86 -7.88
CA GLY A 96 -6.88 -4.76 -8.36
C GLY A 96 -7.93 -4.30 -7.34
N TYR A 97 -7.90 -4.79 -6.10
CA TYR A 97 -8.84 -4.41 -5.06
C TYR A 97 -8.20 -3.40 -4.11
N ALA A 98 -8.89 -2.30 -3.82
CA ALA A 98 -8.36 -1.15 -3.10
C ALA A 98 -7.74 -1.48 -1.73
N ASP A 99 -8.21 -2.54 -1.05
CA ASP A 99 -7.66 -2.98 0.23
C ASP A 99 -6.21 -3.50 0.12
N PHE A 100 -5.76 -3.85 -1.09
CA PHE A 100 -4.41 -4.37 -1.36
C PHE A 100 -3.55 -3.38 -2.17
N VAL A 101 -3.86 -2.08 -2.10
CA VAL A 101 -3.12 -1.03 -2.81
C VAL A 101 -1.63 -0.99 -2.41
N GLY A 102 -1.28 -1.43 -1.20
CA GLY A 102 0.13 -1.58 -0.78
C GLY A 102 0.91 -2.57 -1.64
N GLU A 103 0.33 -3.73 -1.92
CA GLU A 103 0.91 -4.74 -2.81
C GLU A 103 1.01 -4.23 -4.26
N LEU A 104 -0.01 -3.46 -4.73
CA LEU A 104 0.02 -2.84 -6.04
C LEU A 104 1.15 -1.82 -6.15
N ARG A 105 1.31 -0.91 -5.18
CA ARG A 105 2.39 0.09 -5.17
C ARG A 105 3.76 -0.55 -5.06
N ALA A 106 3.90 -1.62 -4.27
CA ALA A 106 5.12 -2.43 -4.24
C ALA A 106 5.43 -3.04 -5.62
N GLY A 107 4.41 -3.51 -6.33
CA GLY A 107 4.55 -3.98 -7.71
C GLY A 107 4.99 -2.88 -8.68
N LEU A 108 4.41 -1.69 -8.59
CA LEU A 108 4.83 -0.53 -9.39
C LEU A 108 6.27 -0.10 -9.07
N ARG A 109 6.68 -0.17 -7.81
CA ARG A 109 8.07 0.11 -7.41
C ARG A 109 9.08 -0.86 -7.99
N ALA A 110 8.66 -2.09 -8.20
CA ALA A 110 9.52 -3.17 -8.73
C ALA A 110 9.79 -3.09 -10.24
N VAL A 111 9.03 -2.27 -10.99
CA VAL A 111 8.99 -2.31 -12.45
C VAL A 111 9.41 -1.00 -13.11
N ASP A 112 9.59 -1.05 -14.43
CA ASP A 112 9.99 0.10 -15.26
C ASP A 112 8.84 0.60 -16.15
N ALA A 113 7.75 -0.18 -16.26
CA ALA A 113 6.57 0.19 -17.05
C ALA A 113 5.29 -0.42 -16.47
N ALA A 114 4.14 0.16 -16.76
CA ALA A 114 2.83 -0.30 -16.32
C ALA A 114 1.90 -0.62 -17.50
N LEU A 115 1.28 -1.79 -17.48
CA LEU A 115 0.27 -2.23 -18.42
C LEU A 115 -1.10 -2.16 -17.75
N PHE A 116 -1.89 -1.18 -18.15
CA PHE A 116 -3.23 -0.96 -17.63
C PHE A 116 -4.23 -1.88 -18.33
N VAL A 117 -4.80 -2.81 -17.56
CA VAL A 117 -5.77 -3.78 -18.07
C VAL A 117 -7.18 -3.31 -17.73
N VAL A 118 -7.95 -2.97 -18.75
CA VAL A 118 -9.32 -2.46 -18.64
C VAL A 118 -10.26 -3.47 -19.32
N SER A 119 -11.44 -3.69 -18.74
CA SER A 119 -12.41 -4.65 -19.26
C SER A 119 -13.32 -3.99 -20.28
N ALA A 120 -13.41 -4.51 -21.50
CA ALA A 120 -14.36 -4.06 -22.52
C ALA A 120 -15.84 -4.09 -22.09
N ALA A 121 -16.14 -4.67 -20.93
CA ALA A 121 -17.50 -4.84 -20.42
C ALA A 121 -17.81 -4.03 -19.15
N GLU A 122 -16.78 -3.54 -18.46
CA GLU A 122 -16.94 -2.91 -17.13
C GLU A 122 -16.38 -1.48 -17.08
N GLY A 123 -15.51 -1.12 -18.04
CA GLY A 123 -14.99 0.23 -18.18
C GLY A 123 -13.85 0.60 -17.24
N VAL A 124 -13.48 1.89 -17.27
CA VAL A 124 -12.43 2.49 -16.46
C VAL A 124 -13.00 2.90 -15.10
N ASP A 125 -12.38 2.44 -14.02
CA ASP A 125 -12.78 2.84 -12.66
C ASP A 125 -11.94 4.02 -12.12
N PRO A 126 -12.44 4.77 -11.11
CA PRO A 126 -11.74 5.93 -10.56
C PRO A 126 -10.37 5.60 -9.94
N MET A 127 -10.19 4.40 -9.38
CA MET A 127 -8.90 3.97 -8.84
C MET A 127 -7.87 3.79 -9.94
N THR A 128 -8.28 3.21 -11.07
CA THR A 128 -7.42 3.04 -12.25
C THR A 128 -6.97 4.39 -12.81
N VAL A 129 -7.85 5.39 -12.83
CA VAL A 129 -7.50 6.77 -13.21
C VAL A 129 -6.46 7.37 -12.25
N ALA A 130 -6.67 7.24 -10.94
CA ALA A 130 -5.73 7.75 -9.95
C ALA A 130 -4.34 7.11 -10.09
N LEU A 131 -4.28 5.79 -10.30
CA LEU A 131 -3.01 5.08 -10.53
C LEU A 131 -2.35 5.49 -11.85
N TRP A 132 -3.13 5.77 -12.89
CA TRP A 132 -2.62 6.32 -14.14
C TRP A 132 -1.93 7.67 -13.94
N GLU A 133 -2.56 8.56 -13.16
CA GLU A 133 -2.00 9.86 -12.79
C GLU A 133 -0.73 9.71 -11.93
N GLU A 134 -0.72 8.79 -10.95
CA GLU A 134 0.47 8.49 -10.13
C GLU A 134 1.65 8.03 -11.01
N CYS A 135 1.41 7.12 -11.96
CA CYS A 135 2.43 6.68 -12.91
C CYS A 135 2.89 7.82 -13.83
N ALA A 136 1.97 8.70 -14.26
CA ALA A 136 2.29 9.87 -15.07
C ALA A 136 3.22 10.84 -14.33
N ALA A 137 2.95 11.08 -13.04
CA ALA A 137 3.71 12.03 -12.23
C ALA A 137 5.21 11.65 -12.08
N VAL A 138 5.53 10.36 -12.20
CA VAL A 138 6.92 9.85 -12.16
C VAL A 138 7.47 9.51 -13.55
N GLY A 139 6.75 9.87 -14.62
CA GLY A 139 7.17 9.60 -16.01
C GLY A 139 7.21 8.12 -16.37
N MET A 140 6.47 7.25 -15.66
CA MET A 140 6.47 5.82 -15.93
C MET A 140 5.79 5.52 -17.28
N PRO A 141 6.45 4.77 -18.20
CA PRO A 141 5.86 4.29 -19.43
C PRO A 141 4.60 3.47 -19.19
N ARG A 142 3.56 3.70 -20.02
CA ARG A 142 2.25 3.08 -19.84
C ARG A 142 1.67 2.63 -21.18
N ALA A 143 0.96 1.51 -21.15
CA ALA A 143 0.13 1.04 -22.25
C ALA A 143 -1.22 0.55 -21.71
N VAL A 144 -2.22 0.43 -22.58
CA VAL A 144 -3.55 -0.04 -22.21
C VAL A 144 -3.83 -1.36 -22.92
N VAL A 145 -4.33 -2.34 -22.19
CA VAL A 145 -4.93 -3.55 -22.73
C VAL A 145 -6.43 -3.49 -22.51
N VAL A 146 -7.20 -3.54 -23.60
CA VAL A 146 -8.65 -3.76 -23.50
C VAL A 146 -8.91 -5.26 -23.58
N SER A 147 -9.34 -5.81 -22.44
CA SER A 147 -9.49 -7.24 -22.20
C SER A 147 -10.95 -7.71 -22.29
N ARG A 148 -11.18 -9.03 -22.10
CA ARG A 148 -12.51 -9.64 -22.02
C ARG A 148 -13.41 -9.38 -23.24
N LEU A 149 -12.81 -9.42 -24.42
CA LEU A 149 -13.52 -9.24 -25.70
C LEU A 149 -14.54 -10.34 -25.99
N ASP A 150 -14.47 -11.47 -25.27
CA ASP A 150 -15.39 -12.60 -25.29
C ASP A 150 -16.65 -12.39 -24.43
N HIS A 151 -16.69 -11.30 -23.64
CA HIS A 151 -17.84 -11.03 -22.79
C HIS A 151 -19.04 -10.53 -23.59
N PRO A 152 -20.29 -11.00 -23.28
CA PRO A 152 -21.49 -10.61 -24.04
C PRO A 152 -21.81 -9.11 -24.08
N ARG A 153 -21.25 -8.33 -23.16
CA ARG A 153 -21.42 -6.86 -23.10
C ARG A 153 -20.16 -6.11 -23.53
N ALA A 154 -19.20 -6.79 -24.18
CA ALA A 154 -17.98 -6.15 -24.61
C ALA A 154 -18.25 -5.09 -25.69
N ASP A 155 -17.78 -3.88 -25.44
CA ASP A 155 -17.79 -2.76 -26.38
C ASP A 155 -16.37 -2.21 -26.50
N LEU A 156 -15.61 -2.73 -27.45
CA LEU A 156 -14.21 -2.34 -27.64
C LEU A 156 -14.06 -0.87 -28.06
N ASP A 157 -14.91 -0.42 -28.98
CA ASP A 157 -14.81 0.93 -29.54
C ASP A 157 -15.21 1.99 -28.49
N GLY A 158 -16.27 1.72 -27.74
CA GLY A 158 -16.68 2.53 -26.61
C GLY A 158 -15.61 2.60 -25.52
N GLU A 159 -15.00 1.46 -25.18
CA GLU A 159 -13.97 1.41 -24.14
C GLU A 159 -12.68 2.13 -24.54
N ILE A 160 -12.27 2.07 -25.83
CA ILE A 160 -11.12 2.86 -26.32
C ILE A 160 -11.41 4.36 -26.19
N ALA A 161 -12.63 4.79 -26.50
CA ALA A 161 -13.04 6.18 -26.34
C ALA A 161 -13.05 6.61 -24.86
N ASP A 162 -13.53 5.75 -23.95
CA ASP A 162 -13.54 6.00 -22.50
C ASP A 162 -12.12 6.05 -21.94
N CYS A 163 -11.23 5.13 -22.35
CA CYS A 163 -9.81 5.18 -21.98
C CYS A 163 -9.15 6.50 -22.46
N ARG A 164 -9.45 6.94 -23.67
CA ARG A 164 -8.92 8.20 -24.21
C ARG A 164 -9.44 9.42 -23.44
N ALA A 165 -10.72 9.41 -23.06
CA ALA A 165 -11.31 10.46 -22.23
C ALA A 165 -10.71 10.51 -20.83
N ALA A 166 -10.43 9.34 -20.22
CA ALA A 166 -9.91 9.22 -18.87
C ALA A 166 -8.39 9.45 -18.78
N PHE A 167 -7.62 8.97 -19.74
CA PHE A 167 -6.15 8.91 -19.70
C PHE A 167 -5.44 9.92 -20.59
N GLY A 168 -6.18 10.57 -21.49
CA GLY A 168 -5.66 11.65 -22.34
C GLY A 168 -5.52 11.29 -23.82
N ALA A 169 -5.23 12.31 -24.64
CA ALA A 169 -5.21 12.22 -26.11
C ALA A 169 -4.09 11.33 -26.67
N GLY A 170 -3.01 11.09 -25.91
CA GLY A 170 -1.92 10.18 -26.29
C GLY A 170 -2.29 8.69 -26.24
N VAL A 171 -3.51 8.35 -25.84
CA VAL A 171 -4.03 6.98 -25.83
C VAL A 171 -4.63 6.65 -27.18
N LEU A 172 -3.92 5.86 -28.00
CA LEU A 172 -4.32 5.53 -29.37
C LEU A 172 -4.21 4.03 -29.65
N PRO A 173 -5.18 3.45 -30.42
CA PRO A 173 -5.13 2.04 -30.79
C PRO A 173 -4.01 1.78 -31.80
N LEU A 174 -3.33 0.63 -31.66
CA LEU A 174 -2.37 0.13 -32.65
C LEU A 174 -3.01 -0.82 -33.65
N TYR A 175 -4.18 -1.35 -33.35
CA TYR A 175 -4.86 -2.38 -34.14
C TYR A 175 -6.35 -2.09 -34.26
N LEU A 176 -6.94 -2.43 -35.42
CA LEU A 176 -8.38 -2.50 -35.61
C LEU A 176 -8.88 -3.96 -35.48
N PRO A 177 -10.03 -4.19 -34.82
CA PRO A 177 -10.58 -5.53 -34.67
C PRO A 177 -11.20 -6.01 -36.00
N VAL A 178 -10.98 -7.26 -36.34
CA VAL A 178 -11.73 -8.01 -37.33
C VAL A 178 -12.72 -8.92 -36.63
N ARG A 179 -13.99 -8.85 -37.05
CA ARG A 179 -15.08 -9.59 -36.44
C ARG A 179 -15.62 -10.68 -37.37
N ASP A 180 -16.00 -11.79 -36.78
CA ASP A 180 -16.67 -12.87 -37.51
C ASP A 180 -18.17 -12.60 -37.74
N ALA A 181 -18.88 -13.57 -38.31
CA ALA A 181 -20.32 -13.47 -38.61
C ALA A 181 -21.18 -13.45 -37.32
N GLN A 182 -20.60 -13.76 -36.15
CA GLN A 182 -21.22 -13.72 -34.82
C GLN A 182 -20.83 -12.48 -34.02
N ASP A 183 -20.14 -11.52 -34.69
CA ASP A 183 -19.62 -10.27 -34.08
C ASP A 183 -18.49 -10.48 -33.05
N ALA A 184 -17.92 -11.67 -33.00
CA ALA A 184 -16.78 -11.95 -32.14
C ALA A 184 -15.45 -11.49 -32.80
N VAL A 185 -14.56 -10.89 -32.02
CA VAL A 185 -13.23 -10.48 -32.51
C VAL A 185 -12.39 -11.74 -32.71
N ASN A 186 -11.99 -12.02 -33.94
CA ASN A 186 -11.20 -13.17 -34.32
C ASN A 186 -9.93 -12.81 -35.12
N GLY A 187 -9.65 -11.53 -35.31
CA GLY A 187 -8.46 -11.02 -35.96
C GLY A 187 -8.18 -9.57 -35.60
N LEU A 188 -6.98 -9.11 -35.90
CA LEU A 188 -6.53 -7.74 -35.69
C LEU A 188 -5.80 -7.26 -36.97
N VAL A 189 -6.08 -6.04 -37.42
CA VAL A 189 -5.31 -5.39 -38.48
C VAL A 189 -4.41 -4.34 -37.86
N GLY A 190 -3.09 -4.49 -38.06
CA GLY A 190 -2.10 -3.54 -37.57
C GLY A 190 -2.16 -2.25 -38.37
N LEU A 191 -2.31 -1.11 -37.68
CA LEU A 191 -2.44 0.20 -38.35
C LEU A 191 -1.15 0.65 -39.00
N LEU A 192 0.02 0.34 -38.46
CA LEU A 192 1.31 0.67 -39.07
C LEU A 192 1.69 -0.33 -40.17
N THR A 193 1.54 -1.62 -39.90
CA THR A 193 1.98 -2.69 -40.82
C THR A 193 1.00 -3.00 -41.91
N GLU A 194 -0.27 -2.60 -41.78
CA GLU A 194 -1.37 -2.94 -42.70
C GLU A 194 -1.51 -4.45 -42.94
N GLN A 195 -1.19 -5.27 -41.91
CA GLN A 195 -1.30 -6.73 -41.95
C GLN A 195 -2.43 -7.23 -41.06
N LEU A 196 -3.18 -8.19 -41.57
CA LEU A 196 -4.12 -8.96 -40.82
C LEU A 196 -3.34 -10.01 -39.97
N VAL A 197 -3.63 -10.07 -38.66
CA VAL A 197 -3.26 -11.16 -37.77
C VAL A 197 -4.52 -11.94 -37.45
N ASP A 198 -4.66 -13.11 -38.05
CA ASP A 198 -5.86 -13.95 -38.03
C ASP A 198 -5.75 -15.04 -36.95
N TYR A 199 -6.69 -15.02 -36.03
CA TYR A 199 -6.83 -15.97 -34.91
C TYR A 199 -7.99 -16.97 -35.10
N SER A 200 -8.60 -17.00 -36.29
CA SER A 200 -9.69 -17.96 -36.58
C SER A 200 -9.26 -19.43 -36.39
N GLY A 201 -7.98 -19.74 -36.54
CA GLY A 201 -7.35 -21.03 -36.26
C GLY A 201 -6.86 -21.22 -34.81
N GLY A 202 -7.01 -20.22 -33.96
CA GLY A 202 -6.46 -20.18 -32.60
C GLY A 202 -5.02 -19.63 -32.55
N TYR A 203 -4.37 -19.78 -31.40
CA TYR A 203 -2.99 -19.37 -31.19
C TYR A 203 -2.01 -20.51 -31.54
N PRO A 204 -0.87 -20.28 -32.23
CA PRO A 204 -0.39 -19.00 -32.75
C PRO A 204 -1.19 -18.54 -33.99
N PRO A 205 -1.29 -17.19 -34.19
CA PRO A 205 -2.03 -16.65 -35.33
C PRO A 205 -1.33 -16.83 -36.67
N THR A 206 -2.07 -16.61 -37.75
CA THR A 206 -1.51 -16.49 -39.11
C THR A 206 -1.53 -15.04 -39.56
N ARG A 207 -0.59 -14.63 -40.42
CA ARG A 207 -0.50 -13.27 -40.96
C ARG A 207 -0.88 -13.25 -42.46
N GLY A 208 -1.58 -12.18 -42.87
CA GLY A 208 -2.06 -12.03 -44.26
C GLY A 208 -2.38 -10.59 -44.65
N GLU A 209 -2.98 -10.43 -45.80
CA GLU A 209 -3.45 -9.14 -46.31
C GLU A 209 -4.59 -8.59 -45.42
N PRO A 210 -4.72 -7.24 -45.29
CA PRO A 210 -5.73 -6.61 -44.47
C PRO A 210 -7.12 -6.83 -45.09
N THR A 211 -7.87 -7.76 -44.53
CA THR A 211 -9.25 -8.08 -44.89
C THR A 211 -10.17 -7.98 -43.70
N GLY A 212 -11.47 -7.74 -43.95
CA GLY A 212 -12.47 -7.68 -42.87
C GLY A 212 -12.58 -6.33 -42.17
N VAL A 213 -11.86 -5.30 -42.62
CA VAL A 213 -11.96 -3.91 -42.16
C VAL A 213 -12.26 -3.01 -43.37
N ASP A 214 -13.10 -1.99 -43.14
CA ASP A 214 -13.37 -0.97 -44.18
C ASP A 214 -12.08 -0.17 -44.50
N PRO A 215 -11.65 -0.07 -45.76
CA PRO A 215 -10.42 0.65 -46.12
C PRO A 215 -10.40 2.13 -45.72
N ASP A 216 -11.57 2.81 -45.74
CA ASP A 216 -11.66 4.21 -45.31
C ASP A 216 -11.47 4.35 -43.81
N VAL A 217 -11.99 3.42 -42.99
CA VAL A 217 -11.79 3.35 -41.55
C VAL A 217 -10.33 3.05 -41.23
N LEU A 218 -9.73 2.08 -41.92
CA LEU A 218 -8.30 1.74 -41.76
C LEU A 218 -7.41 2.95 -42.02
N THR A 219 -7.65 3.64 -43.18
CA THR A 219 -6.85 4.82 -43.58
C THR A 219 -6.99 5.95 -42.56
N THR A 220 -8.20 6.21 -42.08
CA THR A 220 -8.46 7.27 -41.07
C THR A 220 -7.75 6.97 -39.74
N ALA A 221 -7.91 5.76 -39.21
CA ALA A 221 -7.28 5.37 -37.96
C ALA A 221 -5.74 5.32 -38.08
N ARG A 222 -5.21 4.88 -39.24
CA ARG A 222 -3.78 4.90 -39.50
C ARG A 222 -3.21 6.31 -39.51
N ASN A 223 -3.88 7.26 -40.16
CA ASN A 223 -3.41 8.65 -40.23
C ASN A 223 -3.42 9.27 -38.79
N GLU A 224 -4.47 9.05 -38.01
CA GLU A 224 -4.54 9.51 -36.63
C GLU A 224 -3.39 8.95 -35.78
N LEU A 225 -3.08 7.66 -35.94
CA LEU A 225 -1.96 7.03 -35.25
C LEU A 225 -0.61 7.63 -35.67
N ILE A 226 -0.38 7.81 -36.97
CA ILE A 226 0.87 8.40 -37.48
C ILE A 226 1.03 9.83 -37.00
N GLU A 227 -0.01 10.66 -37.05
CA GLU A 227 0.00 12.02 -36.52
C GLU A 227 0.35 12.03 -35.00
N GLY A 228 -0.21 11.10 -34.25
CA GLY A 228 0.10 10.96 -32.79
C GLY A 228 1.55 10.56 -32.55
N ILE A 229 2.13 9.66 -33.36
CA ILE A 229 3.54 9.25 -33.24
C ILE A 229 4.46 10.41 -33.58
N ILE A 230 4.22 11.07 -34.74
CA ILE A 230 5.06 12.17 -35.24
C ILE A 230 5.03 13.36 -34.25
N ALA A 231 3.88 13.64 -33.64
CA ALA A 231 3.76 14.72 -32.67
C ALA A 231 4.71 14.57 -31.45
N GLU A 232 5.08 13.35 -31.12
CA GLU A 232 5.98 13.01 -30.02
C GLU A 232 7.41 12.63 -30.49
N SER A 233 7.67 12.67 -31.82
CA SER A 233 8.99 12.34 -32.39
C SER A 233 10.04 13.43 -32.08
N GLU A 234 11.29 13.03 -31.89
CA GLU A 234 12.44 13.94 -31.81
C GLU A 234 12.88 14.49 -33.19
N ASP A 235 12.47 13.84 -34.27
CA ASP A 235 12.76 14.28 -35.62
C ASP A 235 11.71 15.28 -36.13
N GLU A 236 11.94 16.55 -35.84
CA GLU A 236 11.05 17.64 -36.26
C GLU A 236 10.77 17.62 -37.78
N SER A 237 11.64 17.00 -38.60
CA SER A 237 11.44 16.90 -40.04
C SER A 237 10.37 15.92 -40.49
N LEU A 238 9.99 14.96 -39.62
CA LEU A 238 8.97 13.94 -39.95
C LEU A 238 7.60 14.58 -40.18
N MET A 239 7.25 15.60 -39.41
CA MET A 239 5.97 16.31 -39.57
C MET A 239 5.92 17.02 -40.94
N ASP A 240 7.00 17.70 -41.30
CA ASP A 240 7.06 18.41 -42.61
C ASP A 240 6.98 17.41 -43.78
N ARG A 241 7.73 16.31 -43.73
CA ARG A 241 7.71 15.25 -44.73
C ARG A 241 6.34 14.60 -44.86
N TYR A 242 5.67 14.33 -43.74
CA TYR A 242 4.31 13.78 -43.73
C TYR A 242 3.30 14.75 -44.37
N LEU A 243 3.36 16.05 -44.03
CA LEU A 243 2.50 17.08 -44.56
C LEU A 243 2.74 17.34 -46.09
N GLU A 244 3.96 17.12 -46.56
CA GLU A 244 4.31 17.15 -48.00
C GLU A 244 3.81 15.91 -48.75
N GLY A 245 3.24 14.93 -48.05
CA GLY A 245 2.68 13.70 -48.64
C GLY A 245 3.73 12.61 -48.92
N GLU A 246 4.89 12.68 -48.24
CA GLU A 246 5.89 11.63 -48.28
C GLU A 246 5.39 10.39 -47.55
N GLN A 247 5.56 9.20 -48.13
CA GLN A 247 5.31 7.95 -47.41
C GLN A 247 6.46 7.66 -46.48
N LEU A 248 6.19 7.72 -45.15
CA LEU A 248 7.17 7.39 -44.13
C LEU A 248 7.38 5.87 -44.07
N GLU A 249 8.60 5.43 -43.87
CA GLU A 249 8.91 4.03 -43.69
C GLU A 249 8.33 3.50 -42.36
N VAL A 250 7.70 2.32 -42.41
CA VAL A 250 7.07 1.69 -41.23
C VAL A 250 8.09 1.45 -40.12
N ALA A 251 9.34 1.10 -40.44
CA ALA A 251 10.40 0.91 -39.46
C ALA A 251 10.69 2.19 -38.66
N THR A 252 10.77 3.35 -39.32
CA THR A 252 10.96 4.65 -38.67
C THR A 252 9.81 4.97 -37.73
N LEU A 253 8.57 4.73 -38.14
CA LEU A 253 7.38 4.97 -37.35
C LEU A 253 7.35 4.03 -36.10
N ILE A 254 7.83 2.80 -36.22
CA ILE A 254 7.93 1.86 -35.11
C ILE A 254 9.00 2.34 -34.12
N ASP A 255 10.19 2.73 -34.59
CA ASP A 255 11.28 3.25 -33.75
C ASP A 255 10.85 4.50 -32.96
N ASP A 256 10.13 5.42 -33.61
CA ASP A 256 9.57 6.61 -32.96
C ASP A 256 8.47 6.27 -31.96
N LEU A 257 7.58 5.31 -32.30
CA LEU A 257 6.56 4.82 -31.39
C LEU A 257 7.19 4.21 -30.12
N GLU A 258 8.19 3.35 -30.27
CA GLU A 258 8.90 2.73 -29.14
C GLU A 258 9.54 3.81 -28.26
N THR A 259 10.16 4.81 -28.88
CA THR A 259 10.74 5.95 -28.16
C THR A 259 9.68 6.77 -27.42
N ALA A 260 8.56 7.09 -28.05
CA ALA A 260 7.46 7.85 -27.45
C ALA A 260 6.80 7.09 -26.29
N VAL A 261 6.64 5.78 -26.41
CA VAL A 261 6.13 4.91 -25.33
C VAL A 261 7.12 4.87 -24.16
N ALA A 262 8.41 4.67 -24.42
CA ALA A 262 9.44 4.61 -23.40
C ALA A 262 9.54 5.92 -22.59
N ARG A 263 9.22 7.06 -23.18
CA ARG A 263 9.15 8.37 -22.51
C ARG A 263 7.85 8.63 -21.76
N GLY A 264 6.85 7.78 -21.93
CA GLY A 264 5.52 7.97 -21.35
C GLY A 264 4.71 9.09 -22.02
N ALA A 265 5.04 9.48 -23.25
CA ALA A 265 4.33 10.49 -24.03
C ALA A 265 3.21 9.86 -24.88
N PHE A 266 3.42 8.66 -25.40
CA PHE A 266 2.46 7.89 -26.15
C PHE A 266 2.02 6.63 -25.41
N HIS A 267 0.73 6.28 -25.50
CA HIS A 267 0.14 5.16 -24.76
C HIS A 267 -0.63 4.23 -25.70
N PRO A 268 -0.01 3.16 -26.21
CA PRO A 268 -0.66 2.24 -27.13
C PRO A 268 -1.82 1.50 -26.48
N VAL A 269 -2.91 1.30 -27.24
CA VAL A 269 -4.02 0.44 -26.86
C VAL A 269 -3.97 -0.85 -27.65
N ILE A 270 -3.99 -1.99 -26.96
CA ILE A 270 -3.95 -3.33 -27.51
C ILE A 270 -5.21 -4.10 -27.09
N PRO A 271 -6.09 -4.49 -28.03
CA PRO A 271 -7.21 -5.36 -27.72
C PRO A 271 -6.73 -6.79 -27.52
N VAL A 272 -7.12 -7.42 -26.40
CA VAL A 272 -6.69 -8.78 -26.04
C VAL A 272 -7.86 -9.62 -25.53
N CYS A 273 -7.95 -10.85 -26.02
CA CYS A 273 -8.82 -11.88 -25.47
C CYS A 273 -8.00 -13.09 -25.02
N ALA A 274 -7.79 -13.22 -23.73
CA ALA A 274 -7.00 -14.33 -23.15
C ALA A 274 -7.61 -15.72 -23.44
N ALA A 275 -8.95 -15.80 -23.58
CA ALA A 275 -9.65 -17.06 -23.82
C ALA A 275 -9.44 -17.59 -25.27
N THR A 276 -9.37 -16.70 -26.26
CA THR A 276 -9.22 -17.06 -27.67
C THR A 276 -7.78 -16.91 -28.16
N GLY A 277 -6.93 -16.22 -27.41
CA GLY A 277 -5.55 -15.89 -27.78
C GLY A 277 -5.39 -14.63 -28.62
N VAL A 278 -6.49 -13.99 -29.02
CA VAL A 278 -6.46 -12.73 -29.82
C VAL A 278 -5.64 -11.67 -29.08
N GLY A 279 -4.72 -11.04 -29.79
CA GLY A 279 -3.89 -9.95 -29.30
C GLY A 279 -2.69 -10.36 -28.45
N LEU A 280 -2.50 -11.67 -28.13
CA LEU A 280 -1.37 -12.10 -27.29
C LEU A 280 -0.01 -11.94 -28.00
N ALA A 281 0.05 -12.21 -29.31
CA ALA A 281 1.29 -12.07 -30.08
C ALA A 281 1.69 -10.59 -30.19
N GLU A 282 0.73 -9.72 -30.48
CA GLU A 282 0.91 -8.28 -30.57
C GLU A 282 1.31 -7.67 -29.22
N LEU A 283 0.70 -8.12 -28.15
CA LEU A 283 1.07 -7.68 -26.82
C LEU A 283 2.50 -8.07 -26.45
N LEU A 284 2.93 -9.30 -26.80
CA LEU A 284 4.32 -9.73 -26.60
C LEU A 284 5.32 -8.88 -27.40
N GLU A 285 4.96 -8.46 -28.62
CA GLU A 285 5.77 -7.54 -29.42
C GLU A 285 5.88 -6.16 -28.75
N VAL A 286 4.79 -5.60 -28.23
CA VAL A 286 4.79 -4.32 -27.50
C VAL A 286 5.60 -4.43 -26.19
N LEU A 287 5.43 -5.52 -25.43
CA LEU A 287 6.15 -5.73 -24.15
C LEU A 287 7.67 -5.79 -24.37
N THR A 288 8.15 -6.30 -25.50
CA THR A 288 9.58 -6.47 -25.75
C THR A 288 10.20 -5.36 -26.57
N GLY A 289 9.44 -4.71 -27.48
CA GLY A 289 9.91 -3.65 -28.34
C GLY A 289 9.67 -2.24 -27.76
N ALA A 290 8.44 -1.93 -27.34
CA ALA A 290 8.06 -0.57 -26.98
C ALA A 290 8.31 -0.20 -25.52
N PHE A 291 8.43 -1.17 -24.60
CA PHE A 291 8.75 -0.85 -23.21
C PHE A 291 10.26 -0.75 -22.97
N PRO A 292 10.70 0.18 -22.07
CA PRO A 292 12.11 0.42 -21.85
C PRO A 292 12.81 -0.73 -21.13
N ALA A 293 14.10 -0.87 -21.42
CA ALA A 293 14.99 -1.64 -20.56
C ALA A 293 15.26 -0.89 -19.24
N PRO A 294 15.65 -1.60 -18.17
CA PRO A 294 15.91 -0.97 -16.86
C PRO A 294 16.91 0.19 -16.89
N GLY A 295 17.88 0.17 -17.81
CA GLY A 295 18.88 1.24 -17.97
C GLY A 295 18.36 2.51 -18.61
N GLU A 296 17.16 2.49 -19.18
CA GLU A 296 16.49 3.63 -19.82
C GLU A 296 15.55 4.35 -18.85
N HIS A 297 15.36 3.79 -17.65
CA HIS A 297 14.59 4.39 -16.57
C HIS A 297 15.53 4.88 -15.45
N VAL A 298 15.21 6.04 -14.85
CA VAL A 298 16.03 6.62 -13.78
C VAL A 298 15.80 5.83 -12.48
N PRO A 299 16.86 5.23 -11.89
CA PRO A 299 16.73 4.57 -10.61
C PRO A 299 16.28 5.53 -9.49
N PRO A 300 15.66 5.02 -8.42
CA PRO A 300 15.24 5.85 -7.30
C PRO A 300 16.44 6.56 -6.65
N PRO A 301 16.24 7.75 -6.05
CA PRO A 301 17.29 8.48 -5.37
C PRO A 301 17.83 7.69 -4.17
N VAL A 302 19.13 7.77 -3.96
CA VAL A 302 19.84 7.10 -2.86
C VAL A 302 20.55 8.09 -1.96
N THR A 303 20.66 7.74 -0.68
CA THR A 303 21.44 8.46 0.33
C THR A 303 22.34 7.49 1.08
N CYS A 304 23.31 8.01 1.83
CA CYS A 304 23.97 7.22 2.87
C CYS A 304 22.98 7.02 4.05
N PRO A 305 23.14 5.98 4.89
CA PRO A 305 22.30 5.77 6.06
C PRO A 305 22.30 6.95 7.05
N ASP A 306 23.34 7.78 7.06
CA ASP A 306 23.43 9.00 7.87
C ASP A 306 22.68 10.21 7.23
N GLY A 307 21.96 10.01 6.14
CA GLY A 307 21.18 11.03 5.43
C GLY A 307 21.98 11.93 4.48
N LYS A 308 23.28 11.70 4.29
CA LYS A 308 24.05 12.46 3.32
C LYS A 308 23.72 12.04 1.89
N PRO A 309 23.75 12.98 0.93
CA PRO A 309 23.57 12.64 -0.48
C PRO A 309 24.62 11.62 -0.95
N HIS A 310 24.17 10.61 -1.70
CA HIS A 310 25.03 9.67 -2.41
C HIS A 310 24.90 9.91 -3.93
N PRO A 311 25.94 9.68 -4.74
CA PRO A 311 25.83 9.69 -6.20
C PRO A 311 24.72 8.75 -6.69
N ALA A 312 24.04 9.10 -7.79
CA ALA A 312 23.03 8.25 -8.37
C ALA A 312 23.65 6.89 -8.76
N VAL A 313 22.92 5.81 -8.48
CA VAL A 313 23.30 4.46 -8.91
C VAL A 313 22.99 4.27 -10.40
N ALA A 314 23.80 3.46 -11.06
CA ALA A 314 23.61 3.11 -12.46
C ALA A 314 23.16 1.65 -12.61
N VAL A 315 22.39 1.34 -13.65
CA VAL A 315 22.01 -0.04 -13.98
C VAL A 315 23.22 -0.72 -14.66
N ASP A 316 24.19 -1.08 -13.85
CA ASP A 316 25.44 -1.74 -14.27
C ASP A 316 25.71 -2.95 -13.38
N PRO A 317 25.75 -4.19 -13.93
CA PRO A 317 26.06 -5.39 -13.18
C PRO A 317 27.44 -5.40 -12.49
N ALA A 318 28.39 -4.58 -12.96
CA ALA A 318 29.75 -4.49 -12.41
C ALA A 318 29.89 -3.42 -11.30
N ALA A 319 28.88 -2.57 -11.12
CA ALA A 319 28.88 -1.50 -10.11
C ALA A 319 28.63 -2.08 -8.68
N PRO A 320 28.78 -1.27 -7.62
CA PRO A 320 28.37 -1.64 -6.27
C PRO A 320 26.90 -2.02 -6.18
N LEU A 321 26.59 -2.99 -5.30
CA LEU A 321 25.20 -3.46 -5.10
C LEU A 321 24.32 -2.35 -4.51
N ALA A 322 23.19 -2.12 -5.14
CA ALA A 322 22.07 -1.36 -4.61
C ALA A 322 20.77 -2.07 -5.02
N ALA A 323 20.03 -2.57 -4.04
CA ALA A 323 18.80 -3.32 -4.27
C ALA A 323 17.77 -2.99 -3.20
N GLU A 324 16.50 -3.17 -3.49
CA GLU A 324 15.39 -2.88 -2.59
C GLU A 324 14.53 -4.12 -2.39
N VAL A 325 14.16 -4.37 -1.15
CA VAL A 325 13.20 -5.40 -0.79
C VAL A 325 11.80 -4.87 -1.08
N VAL A 326 11.24 -5.26 -2.22
CA VAL A 326 9.91 -4.79 -2.65
C VAL A 326 8.78 -5.52 -1.93
N ARG A 327 9.06 -6.74 -1.44
CA ARG A 327 8.09 -7.53 -0.69
C ARG A 327 8.76 -8.59 0.15
N THR A 328 8.24 -8.80 1.36
CA THR A 328 8.65 -9.90 2.24
C THR A 328 7.50 -10.87 2.46
N LEU A 329 7.81 -12.17 2.43
CA LEU A 329 6.89 -13.27 2.69
C LEU A 329 7.42 -14.13 3.83
N VAL A 330 6.52 -14.78 4.54
CA VAL A 330 6.90 -15.81 5.53
C VAL A 330 6.41 -17.17 5.02
N ASP A 331 7.34 -17.94 4.49
CA ASP A 331 7.08 -19.32 4.06
C ASP A 331 7.27 -20.29 5.24
N PRO A 332 6.37 -21.27 5.45
CA PRO A 332 6.47 -22.21 6.56
C PRO A 332 7.73 -23.09 6.55
N TYR A 333 8.31 -23.33 5.36
CA TYR A 333 9.46 -24.22 5.17
C TYR A 333 10.77 -23.46 4.96
N GLN A 334 10.72 -22.36 4.21
CA GLN A 334 11.91 -21.57 3.86
C GLN A 334 12.17 -20.41 4.83
N GLY A 335 11.19 -20.08 5.67
CA GLY A 335 11.23 -18.94 6.57
C GLY A 335 10.93 -17.63 5.84
N ARG A 336 11.70 -16.58 6.11
CA ARG A 336 11.53 -15.28 5.44
C ARG A 336 12.08 -15.36 4.00
N VAL A 337 11.26 -14.99 3.05
CA VAL A 337 11.59 -14.87 1.62
C VAL A 337 11.35 -13.43 1.21
N SER A 338 12.38 -12.76 0.72
CA SER A 338 12.30 -11.35 0.29
C SER A 338 12.39 -11.28 -1.24
N LEU A 339 11.38 -10.72 -1.87
CA LEU A 339 11.41 -10.34 -3.29
C LEU A 339 12.20 -9.05 -3.41
N VAL A 340 13.22 -9.05 -4.26
CA VAL A 340 14.20 -7.97 -4.36
C VAL A 340 14.26 -7.46 -5.80
N ARG A 341 14.24 -6.13 -5.97
CA ARG A 341 14.61 -5.44 -7.20
C ARG A 341 16.08 -5.02 -7.08
N VAL A 342 16.93 -5.46 -8.00
CA VAL A 342 18.32 -5.03 -8.08
C VAL A 342 18.42 -3.81 -8.99
N PHE A 343 18.82 -2.65 -8.45
CA PHE A 343 18.99 -1.42 -9.24
C PHE A 343 20.42 -1.26 -9.77
N SER A 344 21.42 -1.76 -9.03
CA SER A 344 22.83 -1.68 -9.39
C SER A 344 23.59 -2.89 -8.89
N GLY A 345 24.64 -3.28 -9.57
CA GLY A 345 25.49 -4.39 -9.16
C GLY A 345 24.91 -5.77 -9.47
N THR A 346 25.43 -6.76 -8.79
CA THR A 346 24.99 -8.17 -8.93
C THR A 346 24.83 -8.81 -7.57
N LEU A 347 23.63 -9.29 -7.28
CA LEU A 347 23.31 -10.04 -6.07
C LEU A 347 23.69 -11.52 -6.25
N GLN A 348 24.49 -12.05 -5.35
CA GLN A 348 25.02 -13.41 -5.43
C GLN A 348 24.81 -14.18 -4.12
N PRO A 349 24.61 -15.51 -4.17
CA PRO A 349 24.59 -16.33 -2.96
C PRO A 349 25.93 -16.27 -2.21
N ASP A 350 25.87 -16.53 -0.90
CA ASP A 350 27.01 -16.56 0.00
C ASP A 350 27.82 -15.26 0.10
N ARG A 351 27.27 -14.13 -0.35
CA ARG A 351 27.88 -12.82 -0.21
C ARG A 351 27.27 -12.04 0.98
N PRO A 352 28.13 -11.28 1.70
CA PRO A 352 27.62 -10.36 2.70
C PRO A 352 26.91 -9.19 2.01
N VAL A 353 25.84 -8.72 2.63
CA VAL A 353 25.10 -7.53 2.25
C VAL A 353 24.82 -6.72 3.50
N HIS A 354 24.75 -5.42 3.34
CA HIS A 354 24.28 -4.50 4.36
C HIS A 354 22.78 -4.30 4.19
N VAL A 355 22.00 -4.41 5.28
CA VAL A 355 20.56 -4.18 5.32
C VAL A 355 20.30 -2.87 6.03
N SER A 356 19.89 -1.84 5.29
CA SER A 356 19.47 -0.55 5.84
C SER A 356 17.95 -0.49 5.95
N GLY A 357 17.44 -0.21 7.16
CA GLY A 357 16.01 -0.14 7.44
C GLY A 357 15.34 1.10 6.85
N HIS A 358 14.07 0.99 6.53
CA HIS A 358 13.27 2.03 5.86
C HIS A 358 12.74 3.15 6.77
N GLY A 359 12.97 3.08 8.09
CA GLY A 359 12.61 4.16 9.03
C GLY A 359 11.10 4.25 9.38
N LEU A 360 10.33 3.16 9.25
CA LEU A 360 8.89 3.10 9.59
C LEU A 360 8.64 2.69 11.06
N ALA A 361 9.44 3.20 12.01
CA ALA A 361 9.31 2.89 13.43
C ALA A 361 7.94 3.30 14.01
N ASP A 362 7.32 4.35 13.48
CA ASP A 362 5.97 4.82 13.84
C ASP A 362 4.86 3.83 13.49
N ARG A 363 5.10 2.90 12.56
CA ARG A 363 4.19 1.82 12.19
C ARG A 363 4.45 0.51 12.93
N GLY A 364 5.44 0.48 13.82
CA GLY A 364 5.81 -0.68 14.63
C GLY A 364 6.93 -1.54 14.05
N HIS A 365 7.63 -1.03 13.00
CA HIS A 365 8.84 -1.65 12.48
C HIS A 365 10.04 -1.34 13.37
N ALA A 366 10.95 -2.29 13.52
CA ALA A 366 12.19 -2.04 14.26
C ALA A 366 13.21 -1.38 13.34
N ASP A 367 13.87 -0.33 13.84
CA ASP A 367 15.04 0.21 13.15
C ASP A 367 16.16 -0.83 13.15
N HIS A 368 16.76 -1.03 11.98
CA HIS A 368 17.91 -1.92 11.84
C HIS A 368 18.89 -1.39 10.80
N ASP A 369 20.15 -1.72 11.02
CA ASP A 369 21.31 -1.30 10.24
C ASP A 369 22.38 -2.36 10.49
N VAL A 370 22.32 -3.46 9.71
CA VAL A 370 23.05 -4.69 10.04
C VAL A 370 23.61 -5.37 8.78
N ASP A 371 24.77 -6.02 8.97
CA ASP A 371 25.34 -6.90 7.95
C ASP A 371 24.80 -8.31 8.06
N GLU A 372 24.26 -8.83 6.96
CA GLU A 372 23.79 -10.20 6.83
C GLU A 372 24.40 -10.90 5.61
N ARG A 373 24.12 -12.18 5.48
CA ARG A 373 24.60 -12.98 4.34
C ARG A 373 23.41 -13.52 3.55
N VAL A 374 23.41 -13.29 2.24
CA VAL A 374 22.47 -13.91 1.31
C VAL A 374 22.81 -15.41 1.22
N SER A 375 21.85 -16.29 1.54
CA SER A 375 22.10 -17.73 1.45
C SER A 375 21.87 -18.28 0.05
N HIS A 376 20.73 -17.95 -0.55
CA HIS A 376 20.33 -18.42 -1.87
C HIS A 376 19.63 -17.31 -2.62
N VAL A 377 19.76 -17.33 -3.95
CA VAL A 377 19.05 -16.43 -4.88
C VAL A 377 18.17 -17.28 -5.78
N TYR A 378 16.95 -16.85 -6.00
CA TYR A 378 15.95 -17.57 -6.78
C TYR A 378 15.30 -16.66 -7.83
N ALA A 379 14.98 -17.24 -8.99
CA ALA A 379 14.03 -16.66 -9.93
C ALA A 379 12.61 -17.07 -9.50
N PRO A 380 11.72 -16.13 -9.18
CA PRO A 380 10.35 -16.43 -8.79
C PRO A 380 9.47 -16.72 -10.02
N LEU A 381 8.59 -17.72 -9.92
CA LEU A 381 7.49 -17.96 -10.85
C LEU A 381 6.22 -18.19 -10.02
N GLY A 382 5.47 -17.15 -9.77
CA GLY A 382 4.39 -17.16 -8.80
C GLY A 382 4.86 -17.65 -7.42
N GLY A 383 4.28 -18.75 -6.93
CA GLY A 383 4.69 -19.38 -5.66
C GLY A 383 5.90 -20.32 -5.75
N THR A 384 6.44 -20.55 -6.95
CA THR A 384 7.58 -21.45 -7.14
C THR A 384 8.88 -20.67 -7.22
N LEU A 385 9.92 -21.15 -6.53
CA LEU A 385 11.25 -20.56 -6.52
C LEU A 385 12.24 -21.48 -7.23
N HIS A 386 12.92 -20.96 -8.27
CA HIS A 386 13.97 -21.69 -9.02
C HIS A 386 15.32 -21.10 -8.66
N GLU A 387 16.22 -21.91 -8.07
CA GLU A 387 17.54 -21.43 -7.66
C GLU A 387 18.37 -20.98 -8.86
N VAL A 388 18.99 -19.80 -8.73
CA VAL A 388 19.83 -19.18 -9.77
C VAL A 388 21.18 -18.75 -9.18
N PRO A 389 22.25 -18.72 -10.00
CA PRO A 389 23.59 -18.38 -9.50
C PRO A 389 23.77 -16.91 -9.14
N TYR A 390 22.98 -16.02 -9.69
CA TYR A 390 23.01 -14.57 -9.42
C TYR A 390 21.76 -13.86 -9.97
N CYS A 391 21.59 -12.60 -9.56
CA CYS A 391 20.64 -11.65 -10.11
C CYS A 391 21.37 -10.34 -10.41
N VAL A 392 21.28 -9.85 -11.66
CA VAL A 392 21.98 -8.64 -12.12
C VAL A 392 21.13 -7.38 -11.93
N ALA A 393 21.77 -6.23 -12.02
CA ALA A 393 21.12 -4.93 -12.11
C ALA A 393 19.97 -4.94 -13.12
N GLY A 394 18.83 -4.41 -12.74
CA GLY A 394 17.61 -4.40 -13.54
C GLY A 394 16.70 -5.60 -13.36
N ASP A 395 17.14 -6.71 -12.78
CA ASP A 395 16.31 -7.92 -12.64
C ASP A 395 15.60 -8.02 -11.28
N LEU A 396 14.64 -8.92 -11.19
CA LEU A 396 13.90 -9.30 -9.99
C LEU A 396 14.30 -10.71 -9.53
N CYS A 397 14.55 -10.86 -8.25
CA CYS A 397 14.82 -12.17 -7.65
C CYS A 397 14.19 -12.29 -6.26
N ALA A 398 14.14 -13.51 -5.76
CA ALA A 398 13.82 -13.78 -4.36
C ALA A 398 15.08 -14.22 -3.62
N VAL A 399 15.24 -13.76 -2.38
CA VAL A 399 16.33 -14.18 -1.49
C VAL A 399 15.76 -14.76 -0.20
N THR A 400 16.50 -15.70 0.39
CA THR A 400 16.06 -16.36 1.63
C THR A 400 17.07 -16.18 2.75
N LYS A 401 16.57 -16.28 3.99
CA LYS A 401 17.36 -16.25 5.23
C LYS A 401 18.05 -14.90 5.54
N ILE A 402 17.59 -13.81 4.97
CA ILE A 402 17.92 -12.49 5.49
C ILE A 402 16.90 -12.19 6.59
N GLY A 403 17.34 -12.30 7.84
CA GLY A 403 16.45 -12.33 9.02
C GLY A 403 15.89 -10.97 9.40
N SER A 404 16.66 -9.89 9.20
CA SER A 404 16.26 -8.51 9.50
C SER A 404 15.48 -7.87 8.36
N ALA A 405 15.72 -8.24 7.09
CA ALA A 405 15.15 -7.53 5.96
C ALA A 405 13.63 -7.52 5.94
N GLU A 406 13.05 -6.34 5.81
CA GLU A 406 11.62 -6.07 5.73
C GLU A 406 11.26 -5.43 4.38
N THR A 407 9.97 -5.35 4.07
CA THR A 407 9.51 -4.69 2.85
C THR A 407 9.84 -3.19 2.90
N GLY A 408 10.54 -2.68 1.90
CA GLY A 408 11.03 -1.30 1.82
C GLY A 408 12.50 -1.11 2.20
N ASP A 409 13.16 -2.15 2.73
CA ASP A 409 14.56 -2.08 3.11
C ASP A 409 15.50 -2.09 1.91
N THR A 410 16.68 -1.51 2.12
CA THR A 410 17.75 -1.47 1.13
C THR A 410 18.79 -2.56 1.41
N LEU A 411 19.19 -3.29 0.36
CA LEU A 411 20.32 -4.19 0.38
C LEU A 411 21.48 -3.56 -0.42
N SER A 412 22.63 -3.38 0.22
CA SER A 412 23.80 -2.75 -0.40
C SER A 412 25.10 -3.49 -0.06
N GLY A 413 26.21 -3.00 -0.59
CA GLY A 413 27.54 -3.50 -0.22
C GLY A 413 27.89 -3.10 1.23
N THR A 414 28.54 -4.00 1.97
CA THR A 414 28.96 -3.71 3.37
C THR A 414 30.02 -2.62 3.46
N ASP A 415 30.78 -2.38 2.38
CA ASP A 415 31.79 -1.33 2.34
C ASP A 415 31.24 0.04 1.95
N ASP A 416 30.05 0.08 1.38
CA ASP A 416 29.35 1.29 0.92
C ASP A 416 27.85 1.17 1.18
N PRO A 417 27.41 1.28 2.44
CA PRO A 417 26.01 1.19 2.82
C PRO A 417 25.17 2.32 2.21
N LEU A 418 24.04 1.95 1.62
CA LEU A 418 23.10 2.86 0.97
C LEU A 418 21.72 2.77 1.59
N LEU A 419 20.93 3.82 1.42
CA LEU A 419 19.51 3.87 1.68
C LEU A 419 18.79 4.36 0.42
N ILE A 420 17.99 3.51 -0.18
CA ILE A 420 17.08 3.87 -1.26
C ILE A 420 15.83 4.50 -0.62
N SER A 421 15.42 5.67 -1.11
CA SER A 421 14.20 6.31 -0.61
C SER A 421 13.00 5.40 -0.80
N CYS A 422 12.34 5.03 0.29
CA CYS A 422 11.14 4.21 0.25
C CYS A 422 10.01 4.97 -0.48
N TRP A 423 9.12 4.23 -1.14
CA TRP A 423 7.91 4.83 -1.74
C TRP A 423 6.88 5.18 -0.67
N ASP A 424 5.95 6.07 -1.02
CA ASP A 424 4.86 6.45 -0.12
C ASP A 424 3.95 5.26 0.18
N MET A 425 3.93 4.85 1.45
CA MET A 425 3.06 3.79 1.93
C MET A 425 1.71 4.36 2.30
N PRO A 426 0.61 3.80 1.78
CA PRO A 426 -0.72 4.26 2.13
C PRO A 426 -1.00 4.05 3.63
N GLU A 427 -1.72 5.00 4.24
CA GLU A 427 -2.09 4.91 5.65
C GLU A 427 -3.21 3.88 5.87
N PRO A 428 -3.04 2.92 6.79
CA PRO A 428 -4.11 2.03 7.18
C PRO A 428 -5.11 2.77 8.07
N LEU A 429 -6.38 2.75 7.70
CA LEU A 429 -7.42 3.56 8.33
C LEU A 429 -8.55 2.74 8.99
N LEU A 430 -8.53 1.41 8.87
CA LEU A 430 -9.49 0.51 9.51
C LEU A 430 -8.86 -0.18 10.73
N PRO A 431 -9.22 0.20 11.95
CA PRO A 431 -8.73 -0.47 13.17
C PRO A 431 -9.52 -1.74 13.45
N VAL A 432 -8.81 -2.81 13.84
CA VAL A 432 -9.35 -4.10 14.27
C VAL A 432 -8.67 -4.52 15.57
N ALA A 433 -9.40 -4.58 16.65
CA ALA A 433 -8.87 -5.09 17.92
C ALA A 433 -8.86 -6.62 17.88
N VAL A 434 -7.71 -7.22 18.22
CA VAL A 434 -7.50 -8.68 18.18
C VAL A 434 -7.10 -9.19 19.57
N VAL A 435 -7.62 -10.38 19.90
CA VAL A 435 -7.36 -11.06 21.17
C VAL A 435 -7.15 -12.55 20.94
N GLY A 436 -6.17 -13.15 21.62
CA GLY A 436 -6.00 -14.61 21.63
C GLY A 436 -7.10 -15.29 22.43
N ARG A 437 -7.61 -16.43 21.95
CA ARG A 437 -8.64 -17.20 22.66
C ARG A 437 -8.11 -17.86 23.95
N SER A 438 -6.83 -18.09 24.02
CA SER A 438 -6.14 -18.65 25.17
C SER A 438 -4.81 -17.92 25.39
N ARG A 439 -4.19 -18.14 26.56
CA ARG A 439 -2.87 -17.56 26.87
C ARG A 439 -1.78 -18.03 25.89
N SER A 440 -1.85 -19.26 25.40
CA SER A 440 -0.92 -19.76 24.39
C SER A 440 -1.13 -19.07 23.04
N ASP A 441 -2.39 -18.71 22.72
CA ASP A 441 -2.71 -17.96 21.49
C ASP A 441 -2.25 -16.51 21.59
N GLU A 442 -2.29 -15.88 22.77
CA GLU A 442 -1.73 -14.54 22.99
C GLU A 442 -0.22 -14.51 22.75
N ASP A 443 0.53 -15.53 23.24
CA ASP A 443 1.96 -15.64 22.96
C ASP A 443 2.26 -15.89 21.47
N ALA A 444 1.43 -16.68 20.80
CA ALA A 444 1.53 -16.92 19.35
C ALA A 444 1.14 -15.67 18.55
N LEU A 445 0.09 -14.95 18.99
CA LEU A 445 -0.35 -13.70 18.38
C LEU A 445 0.76 -12.66 18.35
N VAL A 446 1.42 -12.40 19.48
CA VAL A 446 2.51 -11.39 19.55
C VAL A 446 3.65 -11.74 18.61
N ARG A 447 4.06 -13.03 18.53
CA ARG A 447 5.11 -13.48 17.59
C ARG A 447 4.72 -13.33 16.13
N ASN A 448 3.48 -13.69 15.80
CA ASN A 448 3.01 -13.66 14.41
C ASN A 448 2.71 -12.24 13.94
N LEU A 449 2.24 -11.36 14.81
CA LEU A 449 2.03 -9.94 14.49
C LEU A 449 3.31 -9.25 14.03
N GLY A 450 4.43 -9.45 14.74
CA GLY A 450 5.71 -8.88 14.32
C GLY A 450 6.14 -9.34 12.93
N ARG A 451 5.85 -10.62 12.57
CA ARG A 451 6.16 -11.15 11.24
C ARG A 451 5.27 -10.55 10.15
N LEU A 452 3.99 -10.33 10.46
CA LEU A 452 3.03 -9.78 9.49
C LEU A 452 3.31 -8.29 9.24
N VAL A 453 3.62 -7.52 10.29
CA VAL A 453 4.02 -6.11 10.15
C VAL A 453 5.30 -5.99 9.32
N ALA A 454 6.32 -6.80 9.62
CA ALA A 454 7.56 -6.83 8.83
C ALA A 454 7.36 -7.16 7.34
N ALA A 455 6.32 -7.95 7.03
CA ALA A 455 5.99 -8.33 5.67
C ALA A 455 5.11 -7.30 4.94
N ASP A 456 4.31 -6.53 5.67
CA ASP A 456 3.31 -5.64 5.09
C ASP A 456 3.38 -4.25 5.74
N PRO A 457 4.03 -3.28 5.11
CA PRO A 457 4.17 -1.92 5.63
C PRO A 457 2.86 -1.12 5.62
N THR A 458 1.77 -1.66 5.04
CA THR A 458 0.42 -1.10 5.15
C THR A 458 -0.34 -1.58 6.37
N LEU A 459 0.29 -2.42 7.22
CA LEU A 459 -0.20 -2.74 8.56
C LEU A 459 0.46 -1.83 9.58
N ARG A 460 -0.32 -1.33 10.53
CA ARG A 460 0.20 -0.66 11.72
C ARG A 460 -0.29 -1.39 12.96
N LEU A 461 0.64 -1.70 13.85
CA LEU A 461 0.35 -2.32 15.14
C LEU A 461 0.33 -1.26 16.23
N GLU A 462 -0.78 -1.14 16.93
CA GLU A 462 -0.93 -0.27 18.09
C GLU A 462 -1.20 -1.13 19.34
N ARG A 463 -0.43 -0.89 20.39
CA ARG A 463 -0.72 -1.43 21.73
C ARG A 463 -1.23 -0.31 22.60
N ASN A 464 -2.53 -0.26 22.77
CA ASN A 464 -3.14 0.78 23.57
C ASN A 464 -2.94 0.46 25.06
N SER A 465 -2.13 1.26 25.75
CA SER A 465 -1.83 1.08 27.18
C SER A 465 -3.01 1.34 28.11
N GLU A 466 -4.03 2.04 27.63
CA GLU A 466 -5.20 2.42 28.43
C GLU A 466 -6.33 1.41 28.29
N THR A 467 -6.65 1.01 27.06
CA THR A 467 -7.68 0.00 26.78
C THR A 467 -7.14 -1.42 26.87
N HIS A 468 -5.82 -1.58 26.95
CA HIS A 468 -5.09 -2.85 26.92
C HIS A 468 -5.34 -3.69 25.66
N GLN A 469 -5.92 -3.09 24.64
CA GLN A 469 -6.16 -3.75 23.36
C GLN A 469 -4.93 -3.75 22.48
N ILE A 470 -4.78 -4.84 21.72
CA ILE A 470 -3.91 -4.91 20.55
C ILE A 470 -4.77 -4.55 19.34
N VAL A 471 -4.48 -3.41 18.70
CA VAL A 471 -5.23 -2.92 17.55
C VAL A 471 -4.35 -3.01 16.31
N LEU A 472 -4.86 -3.73 15.31
CA LEU A 472 -4.32 -3.76 13.96
C LEU A 472 -5.04 -2.72 13.12
N TRP A 473 -4.26 -1.83 12.52
CA TRP A 473 -4.76 -0.90 11.52
C TRP A 473 -4.55 -1.53 10.15
N CYS A 474 -5.63 -1.71 9.40
CA CYS A 474 -5.68 -2.35 8.09
C CYS A 474 -6.16 -1.36 7.02
N MET A 475 -5.93 -1.70 5.75
CA MET A 475 -6.39 -0.88 4.62
C MET A 475 -7.92 -0.98 4.40
N GLY A 476 -8.53 -2.11 4.78
CA GLY A 476 -9.95 -2.36 4.64
C GLY A 476 -10.35 -3.74 5.16
N GLU A 477 -11.63 -4.11 4.99
CA GLU A 477 -12.18 -5.35 5.54
C GLU A 477 -11.57 -6.61 4.90
N ALA A 478 -11.36 -6.61 3.57
CA ALA A 478 -10.75 -7.75 2.89
C ALA A 478 -9.29 -7.95 3.31
N HIS A 479 -8.55 -6.84 3.54
CA HIS A 479 -7.20 -6.90 4.08
C HIS A 479 -7.20 -7.47 5.51
N ALA A 480 -8.08 -6.98 6.40
CA ALA A 480 -8.23 -7.50 7.76
C ALA A 480 -8.54 -9.01 7.78
N ASP A 481 -9.44 -9.49 6.92
CA ASP A 481 -9.77 -10.91 6.79
C ASP A 481 -8.55 -11.76 6.39
N VAL A 482 -7.72 -11.27 5.46
CA VAL A 482 -6.48 -11.94 5.05
C VAL A 482 -5.49 -12.01 6.21
N VAL A 483 -5.29 -10.90 6.92
CA VAL A 483 -4.39 -10.82 8.08
C VAL A 483 -4.83 -11.78 9.20
N LEU A 484 -6.11 -11.77 9.56
CA LEU A 484 -6.68 -12.68 10.56
C LEU A 484 -6.55 -14.16 10.13
N SER A 485 -6.73 -14.45 8.85
CA SER A 485 -6.53 -15.79 8.31
C SER A 485 -5.07 -16.25 8.41
N ARG A 486 -4.12 -15.35 8.14
CA ARG A 486 -2.68 -15.63 8.26
C ARG A 486 -2.26 -15.82 9.72
N LEU A 487 -2.83 -15.06 10.66
CA LEU A 487 -2.62 -15.26 12.11
C LEU A 487 -3.05 -16.67 12.54
N ARG A 488 -4.25 -17.10 12.12
CA ARG A 488 -4.78 -18.44 12.42
C ARG A 488 -3.93 -19.54 11.79
N ALA A 489 -3.54 -19.38 10.54
CA ALA A 489 -2.63 -20.32 9.85
C ALA A 489 -1.25 -20.40 10.52
N GLY A 490 -0.79 -19.31 11.12
CA GLY A 490 0.44 -19.24 11.94
C GLY A 490 0.29 -19.84 13.36
N GLY A 491 -0.86 -20.43 13.69
CA GLY A 491 -1.11 -21.12 14.96
C GLY A 491 -1.54 -20.21 16.10
N ALA A 492 -2.06 -19.01 15.80
CA ALA A 492 -2.72 -18.14 16.79
C ALA A 492 -4.24 -18.15 16.53
N ASP A 493 -5.01 -18.85 17.39
CA ASP A 493 -6.47 -18.76 17.31
C ASP A 493 -6.94 -17.45 17.93
N VAL A 494 -7.48 -16.56 17.09
CA VAL A 494 -7.79 -15.19 17.45
C VAL A 494 -9.24 -14.84 17.17
N ASP A 495 -9.80 -14.04 18.07
CA ASP A 495 -11.08 -13.36 17.93
C ASP A 495 -10.87 -11.85 17.73
N THR A 496 -11.91 -11.16 17.30
CA THR A 496 -11.94 -9.70 17.20
C THR A 496 -12.89 -9.13 18.23
N GLU A 497 -12.53 -8.00 18.82
CA GLU A 497 -13.36 -7.26 19.75
C GLU A 497 -13.69 -5.87 19.18
N PRO A 498 -14.76 -5.20 19.70
CA PRO A 498 -14.99 -3.80 19.39
C PRO A 498 -13.79 -2.95 19.82
N VAL A 499 -13.31 -2.09 18.92
CA VAL A 499 -12.23 -1.16 19.23
C VAL A 499 -12.72 -0.13 20.23
N GLN A 500 -12.00 0.00 21.34
CA GLN A 500 -12.30 0.96 22.38
C GLN A 500 -11.53 2.25 22.13
N VAL A 501 -12.26 3.37 22.20
CA VAL A 501 -11.66 4.69 22.10
C VAL A 501 -11.20 5.11 23.50
N ALA A 502 -9.96 5.58 23.62
CA ALA A 502 -9.42 6.06 24.89
C ALA A 502 -10.13 7.35 25.30
N LEU A 503 -10.95 7.26 26.34
CA LEU A 503 -11.68 8.40 26.91
C LEU A 503 -10.85 9.08 27.99
N ARG A 504 -11.22 10.32 28.33
CA ARG A 504 -10.66 11.09 29.45
C ARG A 504 -11.76 11.54 30.40
N GLU A 505 -11.36 11.94 31.57
CA GLU A 505 -12.24 12.63 32.53
C GLU A 505 -11.69 14.01 32.86
N THR A 506 -12.56 14.94 33.17
CA THR A 506 -12.20 16.24 33.70
C THR A 506 -13.33 16.79 34.57
N PHE A 507 -13.05 17.81 35.36
CA PHE A 507 -14.07 18.51 36.11
C PHE A 507 -14.84 19.50 35.25
N ALA A 508 -16.16 19.57 35.42
CA ALA A 508 -17.00 20.53 34.72
C ALA A 508 -16.98 21.92 35.36
N GLY A 509 -16.54 22.01 36.59
CA GLY A 509 -16.45 23.26 37.37
C GLY A 509 -15.57 23.04 38.60
N PRO A 510 -15.34 24.10 39.40
CA PRO A 510 -14.56 24.02 40.63
C PRO A 510 -15.17 23.03 41.63
N SER A 511 -14.33 22.31 42.34
CA SER A 511 -14.72 21.41 43.44
C SER A 511 -13.69 21.42 44.55
N LYS A 512 -14.10 20.93 45.72
CA LYS A 512 -13.23 20.79 46.88
C LYS A 512 -13.18 19.33 47.34
N GLY A 513 -12.01 18.88 47.77
CA GLY A 513 -11.82 17.52 48.24
C GLY A 513 -11.06 17.44 49.56
N HIS A 514 -11.51 16.53 50.41
CA HIS A 514 -10.93 16.23 51.70
C HIS A 514 -10.36 14.81 51.70
N GLY A 515 -9.05 14.69 51.78
CA GLY A 515 -8.37 13.41 51.83
C GLY A 515 -7.88 13.09 53.26
N ARG A 516 -8.44 12.05 53.86
CA ARG A 516 -8.05 11.62 55.21
C ARG A 516 -7.57 10.17 55.17
N HIS A 517 -6.30 9.97 55.49
CA HIS A 517 -5.71 8.65 55.63
C HIS A 517 -5.20 8.48 57.08
N VAL A 518 -5.92 7.69 57.86
CA VAL A 518 -5.56 7.34 59.24
C VAL A 518 -5.67 5.84 59.45
N LYS A 519 -4.55 5.18 59.69
CA LYS A 519 -4.47 3.74 59.93
C LYS A 519 -3.64 3.48 61.19
N GLN A 520 -4.21 2.77 62.17
CA GLN A 520 -3.48 2.23 63.29
C GLN A 520 -3.43 0.71 63.21
N SER A 521 -2.26 0.17 62.89
CA SER A 521 -1.97 -1.27 62.93
C SER A 521 -0.69 -1.43 63.72
N GLY A 522 -0.68 -2.26 64.82
CA GLY A 522 0.35 -2.45 65.77
C GLY A 522 1.78 -2.18 65.34
N GLY A 523 2.33 -1.02 65.70
CA GLY A 523 3.60 -0.46 65.24
C GLY A 523 3.45 1.04 64.93
N HIS A 524 4.20 1.57 63.98
CA HIS A 524 4.03 2.95 63.48
C HIS A 524 2.68 3.12 62.78
N GLY A 525 1.86 4.06 63.25
CA GLY A 525 0.61 4.47 62.59
C GLY A 525 0.87 5.18 61.28
N GLN A 526 -0.16 5.33 60.44
CA GLN A 526 -0.14 6.19 59.25
C GLN A 526 -1.16 7.31 59.44
N TYR A 527 -0.71 8.56 59.34
CA TYR A 527 -1.57 9.73 59.52
C TYR A 527 -1.27 10.79 58.49
N ALA A 528 -2.24 11.15 57.65
CA ALA A 528 -2.18 12.29 56.73
C ALA A 528 -3.59 12.82 56.47
N VAL A 529 -3.72 14.14 56.44
CA VAL A 529 -4.94 14.83 55.99
C VAL A 529 -4.51 15.95 55.05
N CYS A 530 -5.21 16.08 53.92
CA CYS A 530 -5.03 17.18 53.02
C CYS A 530 -6.38 17.66 52.44
N ASP A 531 -6.50 18.96 52.31
CA ASP A 531 -7.64 19.65 51.73
C ASP A 531 -7.21 20.29 50.39
N ILE A 532 -7.93 20.00 49.32
CA ILE A 532 -7.60 20.49 47.99
C ILE A 532 -8.78 21.24 47.36
N GLU A 533 -8.46 22.17 46.49
CA GLU A 533 -9.39 22.77 45.54
C GLU A 533 -8.99 22.32 44.12
N VAL A 534 -9.99 21.91 43.33
CA VAL A 534 -9.80 21.46 41.98
C VAL A 534 -10.53 22.40 41.01
N GLU A 535 -9.86 22.89 40.03
CA GLU A 535 -10.43 23.77 38.98
C GLU A 535 -10.15 23.20 37.61
N PRO A 536 -11.13 23.23 36.66
CA PRO A 536 -10.86 22.86 35.29
C PRO A 536 -9.93 23.87 34.63
N LEU A 537 -9.01 23.37 33.79
CA LEU A 537 -8.15 24.15 32.91
C LEU A 537 -8.72 24.18 31.48
N PRO A 538 -8.22 25.07 30.61
CA PRO A 538 -8.50 25.00 29.18
C PRO A 538 -8.09 23.65 28.58
N ARG A 539 -8.78 23.21 27.54
CA ARG A 539 -8.50 21.93 26.88
C ARG A 539 -7.07 21.87 26.35
N GLY A 540 -6.37 20.76 26.68
CA GLY A 540 -4.97 20.55 26.34
C GLY A 540 -3.96 21.21 27.27
N ALA A 541 -4.39 21.87 28.35
CA ALA A 541 -3.50 22.50 29.33
C ALA A 541 -2.86 21.50 30.30
N GLY A 542 -3.36 20.25 30.33
CA GLY A 542 -2.79 19.18 31.13
C GLY A 542 -3.04 19.29 32.62
N PHE A 543 -1.98 19.29 33.44
CA PHE A 543 -2.09 19.27 34.90
C PHE A 543 -1.22 20.33 35.56
N GLU A 544 -1.81 21.11 36.46
CA GLU A 544 -1.11 22.05 37.32
C GLU A 544 -1.31 21.70 38.82
N PHE A 545 -0.24 21.76 39.59
CA PHE A 545 -0.30 21.62 41.06
C PHE A 545 0.18 22.92 41.71
N VAL A 546 -0.62 23.44 42.64
CA VAL A 546 -0.35 24.71 43.31
C VAL A 546 -0.35 24.50 44.83
N ASP A 547 0.68 24.95 45.48
CA ASP A 547 0.76 24.97 46.96
C ASP A 547 0.31 26.33 47.48
N LYS A 548 -0.74 26.34 48.32
CA LYS A 548 -1.23 27.48 49.08
C LYS A 548 -1.33 27.19 50.59
N VAL A 549 -0.61 26.20 51.11
CA VAL A 549 -0.64 25.84 52.50
C VAL A 549 -0.05 26.96 53.36
N VAL A 550 -0.78 27.38 54.38
CA VAL A 550 -0.34 28.39 55.32
C VAL A 550 0.00 27.77 56.70
N GLY A 551 1.03 28.30 57.35
CA GLY A 551 1.38 27.92 58.74
C GLY A 551 1.97 26.52 58.91
N GLY A 552 2.37 25.83 57.83
CA GLY A 552 2.99 24.50 57.88
C GLY A 552 2.03 23.38 58.23
N ALA A 553 0.74 23.53 57.98
CA ALA A 553 -0.30 22.53 58.22
C ALA A 553 0.04 21.19 57.52
N VAL A 554 0.57 21.24 56.31
CA VAL A 554 1.29 20.15 55.67
C VAL A 554 2.79 20.50 55.62
N PRO A 555 3.67 19.71 56.23
CA PRO A 555 5.11 19.93 56.15
C PRO A 555 5.62 19.94 54.72
N HIS A 556 6.51 20.90 54.37
CA HIS A 556 6.98 21.12 53.03
C HIS A 556 7.53 19.87 52.34
N GLN A 557 8.15 18.98 53.09
CA GLN A 557 8.67 17.69 52.61
C GLN A 557 7.59 16.76 52.05
N PHE A 558 6.31 16.87 52.51
CA PHE A 558 5.21 16.00 52.09
C PHE A 558 4.36 16.58 50.97
N ILE A 559 4.53 17.86 50.61
CA ILE A 559 3.77 18.50 49.50
C ILE A 559 3.99 17.75 48.16
N PRO A 560 5.24 17.37 47.78
CA PRO A 560 5.44 16.55 46.59
C PRO A 560 4.78 15.16 46.64
N SER A 561 4.58 14.64 47.86
CA SER A 561 3.91 13.36 48.08
C SER A 561 2.40 13.48 47.85
N VAL A 562 1.78 14.58 48.24
CA VAL A 562 0.37 14.87 47.90
C VAL A 562 0.20 14.95 46.39
N GLU A 563 1.07 15.70 45.69
CA GLU A 563 1.04 15.79 44.22
C GLU A 563 1.17 14.42 43.55
N LYS A 564 2.11 13.58 44.01
CA LYS A 564 2.26 12.21 43.50
C LYS A 564 0.99 11.38 43.72
N GLY A 565 0.32 11.55 44.85
CA GLY A 565 -0.94 10.88 45.12
C GLY A 565 -2.07 11.31 44.21
N VAL A 566 -2.16 12.62 43.95
CA VAL A 566 -3.11 13.20 42.97
C VAL A 566 -2.84 12.67 41.58
N ARG A 567 -1.60 12.72 41.10
CA ARG A 567 -1.22 12.20 39.77
C ARG A 567 -1.55 10.70 39.63
N ALA A 568 -1.23 9.90 40.63
CA ALA A 568 -1.56 8.47 40.63
C ALA A 568 -3.09 8.20 40.60
N GLN A 569 -3.89 9.10 41.17
CA GLN A 569 -5.35 8.99 41.08
C GLN A 569 -5.86 9.48 39.71
N MET A 570 -5.25 10.52 39.14
CA MET A 570 -5.56 10.97 37.80
C MET A 570 -5.36 9.86 36.78
N GLU A 571 -4.27 9.10 36.88
CA GLU A 571 -4.00 7.95 35.98
C GLU A 571 -5.05 6.84 36.15
N ARG A 572 -5.55 6.62 37.37
CA ARG A 572 -6.60 5.61 37.64
C ARG A 572 -8.00 6.05 37.25
N GLY A 573 -8.20 7.35 37.06
CA GLY A 573 -9.50 7.93 36.78
C GLY A 573 -10.36 8.18 38.02
N LEU A 574 -11.57 8.66 37.81
CA LEU A 574 -12.53 9.04 38.82
C LEU A 574 -13.84 8.24 38.67
N ALA A 575 -14.89 8.88 38.10
CA ALA A 575 -16.23 8.29 38.04
C ALA A 575 -16.33 7.14 37.04
N ALA A 576 -15.71 7.28 35.87
CA ALA A 576 -15.72 6.28 34.79
C ALA A 576 -14.42 5.45 34.74
N GLY A 577 -13.41 5.80 35.53
CA GLY A 577 -12.13 5.11 35.54
C GLY A 577 -11.23 5.47 34.37
N CYS A 578 -11.49 6.60 33.71
CA CYS A 578 -10.66 7.12 32.62
C CYS A 578 -9.63 8.12 33.15
N PRO A 579 -8.41 8.22 32.57
CA PRO A 579 -7.42 9.18 33.01
C PRO A 579 -7.95 10.63 33.03
N VAL A 580 -7.61 11.37 34.08
CA VAL A 580 -8.06 12.75 34.29
C VAL A 580 -7.09 13.72 33.65
N VAL A 581 -7.61 14.71 32.94
CA VAL A 581 -6.81 15.75 32.26
C VAL A 581 -7.39 17.15 32.49
N ASP A 582 -6.59 18.17 32.20
CA ASP A 582 -6.99 19.57 32.16
C ASP A 582 -7.56 20.05 33.49
N ILE A 583 -6.83 19.79 34.59
CA ILE A 583 -7.18 20.26 35.94
C ILE A 583 -6.01 20.96 36.62
N ARG A 584 -6.36 21.97 37.43
CA ARG A 584 -5.48 22.56 38.42
C ARG A 584 -5.91 22.04 39.80
N VAL A 585 -4.97 21.49 40.58
CA VAL A 585 -5.18 21.10 41.94
C VAL A 585 -4.39 22.03 42.86
N THR A 586 -5.09 22.73 43.77
CA THR A 586 -4.49 23.62 44.74
C THR A 586 -4.57 22.94 46.10
N LEU A 587 -3.44 22.66 46.71
CA LEU A 587 -3.38 22.21 48.12
C LEU A 587 -3.55 23.45 49.03
N VAL A 588 -4.62 23.48 49.82
CA VAL A 588 -4.99 24.66 50.63
C VAL A 588 -4.75 24.48 52.11
N ASP A 589 -4.96 23.26 52.65
CA ASP A 589 -4.80 22.97 54.05
C ASP A 589 -4.49 21.46 54.27
N GLY A 590 -4.22 21.07 55.50
CA GLY A 590 -4.04 19.66 55.90
C GLY A 590 -3.64 19.48 57.38
N LYS A 591 -3.34 18.24 57.74
CA LYS A 591 -2.83 17.91 59.09
C LYS A 591 -1.78 16.82 59.04
N ALA A 592 -0.69 17.01 59.74
CA ALA A 592 0.37 16.04 59.93
C ALA A 592 0.47 15.63 61.41
N HIS A 593 0.95 14.42 61.64
CA HIS A 593 1.30 13.93 62.98
C HIS A 593 2.82 13.77 63.06
N SER A 594 3.42 14.20 64.13
CA SER A 594 4.88 14.28 64.29
C SER A 594 5.61 12.94 64.15
N VAL A 595 4.94 11.82 64.37
CA VAL A 595 5.52 10.46 64.35
C VAL A 595 4.93 9.59 63.24
N ASP A 596 3.62 9.71 62.98
CA ASP A 596 2.88 8.78 62.09
C ASP A 596 2.68 9.30 60.66
N SER A 597 3.19 10.50 60.34
CA SER A 597 3.13 11.03 59.00
C SER A 597 4.30 10.54 58.15
N SER A 598 4.02 10.14 56.93
CA SER A 598 4.98 9.65 55.96
C SER A 598 4.60 10.04 54.51
N ASP A 599 5.55 9.94 53.56
CA ASP A 599 5.30 10.16 52.14
C ASP A 599 4.15 9.30 51.62
N VAL A 600 4.11 8.01 51.98
CA VAL A 600 3.05 7.08 51.57
C VAL A 600 1.69 7.49 52.12
N ALA A 601 1.65 7.99 53.38
CA ALA A 601 0.40 8.46 53.97
C ALA A 601 -0.15 9.68 53.24
N PHE A 602 0.70 10.68 52.87
CA PHE A 602 0.31 11.84 52.15
C PHE A 602 0.00 11.56 50.65
N GLN A 603 0.67 10.60 50.01
CA GLN A 603 0.26 10.12 48.70
C GLN A 603 -1.15 9.54 48.71
N THR A 604 -1.44 8.70 49.72
CA THR A 604 -2.77 8.13 49.88
C THR A 604 -3.82 9.22 50.16
N ALA A 605 -3.51 10.18 51.00
CA ALA A 605 -4.41 11.29 51.31
C ALA A 605 -4.68 12.16 50.09
N GLY A 606 -3.67 12.48 49.26
CA GLY A 606 -3.84 13.21 47.99
C GLY A 606 -4.75 12.49 46.98
N SER A 607 -4.55 11.18 46.86
CA SER A 607 -5.43 10.32 46.04
C SER A 607 -6.89 10.34 46.56
N LEU A 608 -7.09 10.21 47.86
CA LEU A 608 -8.42 10.26 48.47
C LEU A 608 -9.08 11.64 48.33
N ALA A 609 -8.31 12.72 48.45
CA ALA A 609 -8.82 14.08 48.28
C ALA A 609 -9.36 14.33 46.85
N LEU A 610 -8.65 13.85 45.83
CA LEU A 610 -9.12 14.00 44.44
C LEU A 610 -10.40 13.16 44.19
N ARG A 611 -10.49 11.98 44.76
CA ARG A 611 -11.72 11.18 44.69
C ARG A 611 -12.90 11.85 45.40
N ASP A 612 -12.67 12.39 46.59
CA ASP A 612 -13.69 13.11 47.38
C ASP A 612 -14.16 14.37 46.61
N ALA A 613 -13.22 15.09 45.97
CA ALA A 613 -13.57 16.21 45.09
C ALA A 613 -14.46 15.78 43.91
N ALA A 614 -14.25 14.59 43.36
CA ALA A 614 -15.08 14.07 42.28
C ALA A 614 -16.47 13.62 42.76
N GLU A 615 -16.59 13.09 43.97
CA GLU A 615 -17.89 12.69 44.55
C GLU A 615 -18.79 13.91 44.84
N HIS A 616 -18.19 15.05 45.16
CA HIS A 616 -18.89 16.30 45.45
C HIS A 616 -18.99 17.24 44.24
N GLY A 617 -18.18 17.05 43.25
CA GLY A 617 -18.12 17.85 42.01
C GLY A 617 -18.84 17.18 40.84
N SER A 618 -18.86 17.89 39.72
CA SER A 618 -19.36 17.37 38.44
C SER A 618 -18.17 16.96 37.58
N VAL A 619 -18.03 15.67 37.34
CA VAL A 619 -17.04 15.10 36.42
C VAL A 619 -17.71 14.84 35.07
N MET A 620 -17.02 15.15 33.98
CA MET A 620 -17.47 14.87 32.63
C MET A 620 -16.47 14.01 31.89
N GLN A 621 -16.96 13.16 31.01
CA GLN A 621 -16.15 12.40 30.07
C GLN A 621 -15.79 13.25 28.85
N LEU A 622 -14.58 13.01 28.35
CA LEU A 622 -14.06 13.60 27.13
C LEU A 622 -13.74 12.48 26.13
N GLU A 623 -14.05 12.70 24.88
CA GLU A 623 -13.69 11.85 23.74
C GLU A 623 -12.64 12.52 22.86
N PRO A 624 -11.76 11.77 22.18
CA PRO A 624 -10.80 12.35 21.26
C PRO A 624 -11.52 12.89 20.04
N LEU A 625 -11.08 14.07 19.58
CA LEU A 625 -11.54 14.74 18.39
C LEU A 625 -10.40 14.75 17.37
N ASP A 626 -10.65 14.22 16.19
CA ASP A 626 -9.70 14.17 15.10
C ASP A 626 -10.09 15.19 14.01
N GLU A 627 -9.09 15.81 13.41
CA GLU A 627 -9.26 16.50 12.13
C GLU A 627 -9.18 15.49 11.01
N VAL A 628 -10.19 15.51 10.16
CA VAL A 628 -10.31 14.67 8.97
C VAL A 628 -10.22 15.54 7.74
N VAL A 629 -9.36 15.15 6.79
CA VAL A 629 -9.24 15.78 5.48
C VAL A 629 -9.64 14.79 4.43
N VAL A 630 -10.79 14.99 3.79
CA VAL A 630 -11.34 14.11 2.76
C VAL A 630 -11.10 14.72 1.38
N ARG A 631 -10.49 13.95 0.48
CA ARG A 631 -10.31 14.30 -0.94
C ARG A 631 -11.22 13.43 -1.80
N MET A 632 -11.98 14.04 -2.70
CA MET A 632 -12.98 13.35 -3.50
C MET A 632 -13.30 14.09 -4.80
N PRO A 633 -13.91 13.41 -5.81
CA PRO A 633 -14.56 14.09 -6.93
C PRO A 633 -15.68 15.02 -6.46
N GLU A 634 -15.89 16.14 -7.15
CA GLU A 634 -16.86 17.18 -6.81
C GLU A 634 -18.30 16.63 -6.71
N GLU A 635 -18.64 15.64 -7.52
CA GLU A 635 -19.98 14.99 -7.52
C GLU A 635 -20.35 14.35 -6.19
N HIS A 636 -19.37 13.94 -5.37
CA HIS A 636 -19.59 13.32 -4.06
C HIS A 636 -19.62 14.32 -2.90
N LEU A 637 -19.34 15.60 -3.13
CA LEU A 637 -19.22 16.62 -2.09
C LEU A 637 -20.44 16.67 -1.16
N GLY A 638 -21.64 16.70 -1.74
CA GLY A 638 -22.89 16.77 -0.95
C GLY A 638 -23.10 15.54 -0.08
N ALA A 639 -22.80 14.33 -0.60
CA ALA A 639 -22.94 13.09 0.14
C ALA A 639 -21.94 13.01 1.31
N VAL A 640 -20.69 13.40 1.09
CA VAL A 640 -19.63 13.41 2.12
C VAL A 640 -19.92 14.44 3.21
N LEU A 641 -20.37 15.65 2.86
CA LEU A 641 -20.78 16.64 3.86
C LEU A 641 -21.95 16.17 4.73
N GLY A 642 -22.93 15.49 4.12
CA GLY A 642 -24.05 14.88 4.83
C GLY A 642 -23.61 13.78 5.80
N ASP A 643 -22.71 12.89 5.35
CA ASP A 643 -22.16 11.80 6.16
C ASP A 643 -21.31 12.34 7.33
N LEU A 644 -20.39 13.27 7.10
CA LEU A 644 -19.60 13.91 8.16
C LEU A 644 -20.50 14.58 9.21
N SER A 645 -21.57 15.25 8.77
CA SER A 645 -22.55 15.87 9.68
C SER A 645 -23.29 14.82 10.52
N SER A 646 -23.65 13.66 9.93
CA SER A 646 -24.30 12.57 10.66
C SER A 646 -23.41 11.92 11.72
N ARG A 647 -22.08 12.05 11.56
CA ARG A 647 -21.04 11.59 12.51
C ARG A 647 -20.68 12.64 13.55
N ARG A 648 -21.54 13.58 13.81
CA ARG A 648 -21.27 14.70 14.74
C ARG A 648 -20.06 15.56 14.31
N GLY A 649 -19.69 15.46 13.02
CA GLY A 649 -18.56 16.20 12.46
C GLY A 649 -18.86 17.69 12.28
N ARG A 650 -17.90 18.53 12.62
CA ARG A 650 -17.92 19.96 12.38
C ARG A 650 -17.08 20.30 11.16
N VAL A 651 -17.70 20.61 10.04
CA VAL A 651 -16.99 21.03 8.83
C VAL A 651 -16.29 22.38 9.07
N LEU A 652 -15.00 22.42 8.79
CA LEU A 652 -14.15 23.60 8.94
C LEU A 652 -14.04 24.39 7.64
N GLY A 653 -14.06 23.69 6.50
CA GLY A 653 -13.96 24.33 5.19
C GLY A 653 -13.97 23.30 4.05
N THR A 654 -14.18 23.84 2.85
CA THR A 654 -14.08 23.11 1.59
C THR A 654 -13.18 23.89 0.65
N GLU A 655 -12.29 23.21 -0.06
CA GLU A 655 -11.32 23.78 -0.97
C GLU A 655 -11.35 23.02 -2.29
N ASN A 656 -11.00 23.69 -3.40
CA ASN A 656 -10.78 23.01 -4.68
C ASN A 656 -9.37 22.42 -4.69
N ASP A 657 -9.24 21.11 -4.97
CA ASP A 657 -7.97 20.35 -4.97
C ASP A 657 -7.55 19.97 -6.40
N GLY A 658 -7.88 20.75 -7.39
CA GLY A 658 -7.60 20.55 -8.80
C GLY A 658 -8.85 20.40 -9.66
N VAL A 659 -8.68 20.00 -10.89
CA VAL A 659 -9.80 19.90 -11.85
C VAL A 659 -10.77 18.81 -11.42
N GLY A 660 -12.00 19.20 -11.07
CA GLY A 660 -13.08 18.29 -10.68
C GLY A 660 -12.88 17.58 -9.32
N ARG A 661 -11.92 18.03 -8.50
CA ARG A 661 -11.66 17.46 -7.16
C ARG A 661 -11.87 18.48 -6.05
N MET A 662 -12.40 18.01 -4.94
CA MET A 662 -12.68 18.80 -3.75
C MET A 662 -12.00 18.21 -2.51
N LEU A 663 -11.59 19.10 -1.61
CA LEU A 663 -11.07 18.79 -0.30
C LEU A 663 -12.03 19.31 0.76
N VAL A 664 -12.40 18.45 1.72
CA VAL A 664 -13.24 18.82 2.87
C VAL A 664 -12.43 18.61 4.14
N ARG A 665 -12.36 19.65 5.00
CA ARG A 665 -11.78 19.56 6.35
C ARG A 665 -12.90 19.56 7.38
N ALA A 666 -12.84 18.63 8.32
CA ALA A 666 -13.82 18.54 9.40
C ALA A 666 -13.16 18.02 10.70
N GLU A 667 -13.66 18.46 11.85
CA GLU A 667 -13.37 17.84 13.14
C GLU A 667 -14.46 16.82 13.46
N VAL A 668 -14.07 15.58 13.74
CA VAL A 668 -15.00 14.46 13.96
C VAL A 668 -14.56 13.66 15.19
N PRO A 669 -15.49 13.25 16.09
CA PRO A 669 -15.15 12.37 17.20
C PRO A 669 -14.54 11.06 16.72
N GLY A 670 -13.43 10.65 17.36
CA GLY A 670 -12.67 9.46 16.97
C GLY A 670 -13.50 8.17 16.93
N ALA A 671 -14.51 8.05 17.79
CA ALA A 671 -15.44 6.91 17.83
C ALA A 671 -16.25 6.77 16.52
N GLU A 672 -16.59 7.88 15.87
CA GLU A 672 -17.36 7.92 14.62
C GLU A 672 -16.50 7.55 13.39
N LEU A 673 -15.17 7.52 13.56
CA LEU A 673 -14.22 7.26 12.48
C LEU A 673 -13.76 5.80 12.40
N LEU A 674 -14.17 4.94 13.34
CA LEU A 674 -13.70 3.55 13.41
C LEU A 674 -14.00 2.73 12.14
N ARG A 675 -15.10 3.03 11.45
CA ARG A 675 -15.50 2.38 10.19
C ARG A 675 -15.52 3.33 8.99
N TYR A 676 -15.10 4.58 9.18
CA TYR A 676 -15.23 5.61 8.16
C TYR A 676 -14.54 5.27 6.84
N ALA A 677 -13.41 4.55 6.88
CA ALA A 677 -12.72 4.07 5.68
C ALA A 677 -13.60 3.20 4.77
N VAL A 678 -14.43 2.34 5.37
CA VAL A 678 -15.34 1.44 4.64
C VAL A 678 -16.54 2.23 4.14
N ASP A 679 -17.13 3.05 5.01
CA ASP A 679 -18.34 3.82 4.70
C ASP A 679 -18.08 4.86 3.61
N LEU A 680 -16.94 5.57 3.68
CA LEU A 680 -16.53 6.54 2.66
C LEU A 680 -16.36 5.89 1.27
N ARG A 681 -15.71 4.71 1.22
CA ARG A 681 -15.58 3.96 -0.03
C ARG A 681 -16.93 3.57 -0.60
N GLY A 682 -17.85 3.09 0.24
CA GLY A 682 -19.23 2.78 -0.18
C GLY A 682 -19.97 4.00 -0.74
N LEU A 683 -19.78 5.16 -0.09
CA LEU A 683 -20.44 6.41 -0.45
C LEU A 683 -19.93 7.00 -1.77
N THR A 684 -18.65 6.78 -2.09
CA THR A 684 -17.95 7.41 -3.22
C THR A 684 -17.46 6.43 -4.27
N SER A 685 -17.98 5.19 -4.27
CA SER A 685 -17.54 4.12 -5.17
C SER A 685 -16.01 3.93 -5.18
N GLY A 686 -15.35 4.18 -4.04
CA GLY A 686 -13.90 4.04 -3.89
C GLY A 686 -13.06 5.22 -4.37
N SER A 687 -13.67 6.29 -4.89
CA SER A 687 -12.95 7.44 -5.47
C SER A 687 -12.42 8.44 -4.44
N ALA A 688 -12.92 8.40 -3.19
CA ALA A 688 -12.48 9.29 -2.13
C ALA A 688 -11.42 8.65 -1.23
N THR A 689 -10.52 9.50 -0.74
CA THR A 689 -9.52 9.17 0.27
C THR A 689 -9.62 10.13 1.44
N PHE A 690 -9.13 9.74 2.62
CA PHE A 690 -9.03 10.67 3.73
C PHE A 690 -7.77 10.41 4.56
N THR A 691 -7.36 11.46 5.27
CA THR A 691 -6.37 11.40 6.35
C THR A 691 -7.01 11.86 7.65
N ARG A 692 -6.48 11.42 8.76
CA ARG A 692 -6.94 11.83 10.10
C ARG A 692 -5.76 12.06 11.03
N HIS A 693 -5.88 13.01 11.92
CA HIS A 693 -4.93 13.24 12.99
C HIS A 693 -5.63 13.77 14.24
N PHE A 694 -5.16 13.34 15.40
CA PHE A 694 -5.68 13.78 16.68
C PHE A 694 -5.45 15.29 16.88
N VAL A 695 -6.47 16.01 17.34
CA VAL A 695 -6.40 17.44 17.66
C VAL A 695 -6.44 17.67 19.16
N ARG A 696 -7.50 17.22 19.82
CA ARG A 696 -7.72 17.42 21.25
C ARG A 696 -8.81 16.50 21.78
N TYR A 697 -8.99 16.53 23.11
CA TYR A 697 -10.16 15.95 23.74
C TYR A 697 -11.29 16.97 23.88
N GLU A 698 -12.52 16.53 23.63
CA GLU A 698 -13.72 17.35 23.71
C GLU A 698 -14.79 16.62 24.53
N LYS A 699 -15.80 17.34 25.05
CA LYS A 699 -16.88 16.74 25.85
C LYS A 699 -17.59 15.65 25.04
N ALA A 700 -17.65 14.43 25.57
CA ALA A 700 -18.46 13.36 25.00
C ALA A 700 -19.95 13.73 25.05
N SER A 701 -20.67 13.60 23.93
CA SER A 701 -22.08 13.95 23.79
C SER A 701 -22.98 12.75 24.04
#